data_7536fbee65cfa15b956668c18b3ee11e
#
_entry.id   7536fbee65cfa15b956668c18b3ee11e
#
_cell.length_a   1.000
_cell.length_b   1.000
_cell.length_c   1.000
_cell.angle_alpha   90.00
_cell.angle_beta   90.00
_cell.angle_gamma   90.00
#
_symmetry.space_group_name_H-M   'P 1'
#
loop_
_entity.id
_entity.type
_entity.pdbx_description
1 polymer ?
#
loop_
_entity_poly.entity_id
_entity_poly.type
_entity_poly.pdbx_seq_one_letter_code
_entity_poly.pdbx_strand_id
1 'polypeptide(L)'
;MHRTSGERLKNSVNNITGKKFISEFLFPFLILGLLVCIFFYPAVFLGESFIPADLINASRLPWSHYFSGQDLFKGGAVNPELGDAALISFPIKYFVKTTLLGGVLPSWNPYSFCGYSFQQRLMTQAFNPLEIPYYIFPLRIAVNIASFLNLILSGYFAFLLMRSLKTNKAVAYFVAIVFMFNSNAVTWLEFTSHIKGELFIPLIVMFFSKGIQSKELKFISLSALFLGLQILSGIPQTPQYTMILLFFIAAGEFLNSFISKKQRLELKTNQKIFPAYALILCVILALIVGAAFLWPFYQSLSQSIRSEQAREMEVGFNLSFLTTLIFPKLLYKYKETAGIHGNITELLKYSGILTLFLAPFSLLNRRRVLVISVFAFITFSFLVTMKTPVTTVLLTLVPFLKFGTIERILALLPFSLALLSGLGLDYLTGKEASGKRPLISKITIFSLITLLVTFTAIYGLRFMGLISISEMKSPRIFVYLGLIPVSAAIVSLFIWTNRLKKLALTLSIILIFADLAWSGMDLIMTTPLNRTFFVTPGLEKIMSDNDKFRILTIGQVMPANTFWIYGLESVEGYDPILPAQYRDFITLPGNIGSASTNGKANIKFLDQRFLNLTNVKYILSDSKIMTKGNIFEMFDSTKVKEGDLASYKKDVWNFQEHNIPVITTPPKSYFGIWVTIPEDKPILEFYRALDPNTWNSKEGDGVYFKVFVRSEGEAKIVFEKKLDPINNENDRYWFYESLDLSQYAGKEVELLFHTDPIGNELNGSPAWGNPRLVSVDEIGSVHEIYNKEMKIFKNFDAFPRARLFYNSITIEDDTAAINTLFDENFDYKDVVILNSGDQISANDQGSLNTDVKIERYQSDMVKILTDAQRESYLVLFDSYDKDWDVYVDGVKTRILRADYNFRAVELSAGKHEVIFKYHPKDFYKSIPFTILGTALTLSIYFLFKRKSLHKDIENII
;
A
#
# COMPACT_ATOMS: atom_id res chain seq x y z
N MET A 1 25.99 -42.51 49.28
CA MET A 1 26.85 -41.86 48.21
C MET A 1 26.26 -41.89 46.80
N HIS A 2 25.08 -42.48 46.54
CA HIS A 2 24.48 -42.57 45.19
C HIS A 2 23.54 -41.42 44.81
N ARG A 3 23.13 -40.53 45.73
CA ARG A 3 22.26 -39.38 45.41
C ARG A 3 23.01 -38.16 44.86
N THR A 4 24.29 -38.00 45.13
CA THR A 4 25.09 -36.82 44.73
C THR A 4 25.58 -36.86 43.27
N SER A 5 25.69 -38.05 42.65
CA SER A 5 26.14 -38.20 41.27
C SER A 5 25.02 -37.86 40.26
N GLY A 6 23.77 -38.23 40.56
CA GLY A 6 22.61 -37.93 39.73
C GLY A 6 22.24 -36.43 39.70
N GLU A 7 22.38 -35.76 40.85
CA GLU A 7 22.15 -34.29 40.90
C GLU A 7 23.25 -33.50 40.23
N ARG A 8 24.52 -33.94 40.31
CA ARG A 8 25.62 -33.32 39.57
C ARG A 8 25.49 -33.50 38.04
N LEU A 9 25.06 -34.68 37.57
CA LEU A 9 24.74 -34.93 36.18
C LEU A 9 23.54 -34.08 35.69
N LYS A 10 22.45 -34.03 36.47
CA LYS A 10 21.30 -33.18 36.19
C LYS A 10 21.65 -31.69 36.14
N ASN A 11 22.48 -31.21 37.10
CA ASN A 11 22.94 -29.83 37.12
C ASN A 11 23.97 -29.53 36.01
N SER A 12 24.81 -30.48 35.61
CA SER A 12 25.72 -30.32 34.47
C SER A 12 24.94 -30.32 33.14
N VAL A 13 23.95 -31.18 32.96
CA VAL A 13 23.07 -31.20 31.77
C VAL A 13 22.23 -29.94 31.70
N ASN A 14 21.67 -29.47 32.83
CA ASN A 14 20.91 -28.21 32.88
C ASN A 14 21.83 -26.99 32.62
N ASN A 15 23.07 -26.96 33.11
CA ASN A 15 24.03 -25.91 32.81
C ASN A 15 24.50 -25.94 31.35
N ILE A 16 24.69 -27.10 30.74
CA ILE A 16 25.05 -27.25 29.33
C ILE A 16 23.88 -26.82 28.43
N THR A 17 22.64 -27.21 28.80
CA THR A 17 21.45 -26.78 28.07
C THR A 17 21.21 -25.27 28.20
N GLY A 18 21.37 -24.69 29.39
CA GLY A 18 21.24 -23.25 29.62
C GLY A 18 22.28 -22.41 28.86
N LYS A 19 23.57 -22.81 28.94
CA LYS A 19 24.63 -22.13 28.17
C LYS A 19 24.43 -22.23 26.66
N LYS A 20 23.96 -23.36 26.16
CA LYS A 20 23.65 -23.55 24.73
C LYS A 20 22.45 -22.74 24.34
N PHE A 21 21.41 -22.66 25.14
CA PHE A 21 20.26 -21.79 24.91
C PHE A 21 20.67 -20.31 24.81
N ILE A 22 21.41 -19.81 25.79
CA ILE A 22 21.88 -18.42 25.78
C ILE A 22 22.72 -18.15 24.53
N SER A 23 23.66 -19.01 24.18
CA SER A 23 24.61 -18.76 23.08
C SER A 23 24.03 -18.94 21.69
N GLU A 24 23.01 -19.77 21.49
CA GLU A 24 22.41 -20.04 20.17
C GLU A 24 21.09 -19.29 19.95
N PHE A 25 20.42 -18.85 21.03
CA PHE A 25 19.11 -18.22 20.93
C PHE A 25 19.08 -16.79 21.47
N LEU A 26 19.39 -16.57 22.74
CA LEU A 26 19.24 -15.25 23.35
C LEU A 26 20.29 -14.26 22.84
N PHE A 27 21.55 -14.63 22.81
CA PHE A 27 22.64 -13.74 22.44
C PHE A 27 22.55 -13.25 20.98
N PRO A 28 22.25 -14.11 19.96
CA PRO A 28 22.01 -13.63 18.61
C PRO A 28 20.85 -12.65 18.51
N PHE A 29 19.75 -12.89 19.20
CA PHE A 29 18.61 -11.97 19.22
C PHE A 29 18.99 -10.60 19.78
N LEU A 30 19.75 -10.54 20.87
CA LEU A 30 20.20 -9.28 21.47
C LEU A 30 21.21 -8.53 20.60
N ILE A 31 22.14 -9.23 19.93
CA ILE A 31 23.09 -8.60 18.99
C ILE A 31 22.33 -7.96 17.82
N LEU A 32 21.40 -8.69 17.22
CA LEU A 32 20.60 -8.17 16.11
C LEU A 32 19.75 -6.98 16.56
N GLY A 33 19.20 -7.02 17.78
CA GLY A 33 18.51 -5.89 18.39
C GLY A 33 19.39 -4.66 18.58
N LEU A 34 20.63 -4.85 19.03
CA LEU A 34 21.60 -3.75 19.14
C LEU A 34 21.91 -3.13 17.77
N LEU A 35 22.09 -3.94 16.72
CA LEU A 35 22.30 -3.43 15.36
C LEU A 35 21.11 -2.63 14.83
N VAL A 36 19.87 -3.04 15.16
CA VAL A 36 18.66 -2.25 14.85
C VAL A 36 18.67 -0.90 15.57
N CYS A 37 19.04 -0.88 16.86
CA CYS A 37 19.14 0.37 17.61
C CYS A 37 20.19 1.33 17.04
N ILE A 38 21.33 0.81 16.55
CA ILE A 38 22.38 1.61 15.92
C ILE A 38 21.89 2.15 14.57
N PHE A 39 21.27 1.31 13.75
CA PHE A 39 20.79 1.66 12.41
C PHE A 39 19.69 2.73 12.45
N PHE A 40 18.76 2.60 13.37
CA PHE A 40 17.60 3.47 13.52
C PHE A 40 17.70 4.39 14.75
N TYR A 41 18.89 4.90 15.04
CA TYR A 41 19.13 5.73 16.22
C TYR A 41 18.18 6.95 16.35
N PRO A 42 17.68 7.59 15.25
CA PRO A 42 16.72 8.69 15.39
C PRO A 42 15.41 8.25 16.04
N ALA A 43 14.88 7.10 15.60
CA ALA A 43 13.63 6.56 16.13
C ALA A 43 13.77 5.97 17.56
N VAL A 44 15.00 5.61 17.98
CA VAL A 44 15.28 5.06 19.31
C VAL A 44 15.60 6.16 20.32
N PHE A 45 16.43 7.14 19.93
CA PHE A 45 17.04 8.10 20.88
C PHE A 45 16.61 9.54 20.67
N LEU A 46 16.09 9.94 19.48
CA LEU A 46 15.73 11.33 19.19
C LEU A 46 14.23 11.60 19.22
N GLY A 47 13.41 10.62 19.61
CA GLY A 47 11.96 10.81 19.74
C GLY A 47 11.23 10.95 18.40
N GLU A 48 11.70 10.25 17.37
CA GLU A 48 11.10 10.22 16.04
C GLU A 48 10.28 8.94 15.82
N SER A 49 9.28 9.01 14.96
CA SER A 49 8.40 7.90 14.56
C SER A 49 8.60 7.56 13.09
N PHE A 50 8.44 6.28 12.76
CA PHE A 50 8.38 5.79 11.36
C PHE A 50 7.08 6.13 10.64
N ILE A 51 6.21 6.95 11.23
CA ILE A 51 5.03 7.44 10.52
C ILE A 51 5.49 8.62 9.66
N PRO A 52 5.40 8.54 8.31
CA PRO A 52 5.87 9.59 7.43
C PRO A 52 4.87 10.76 7.36
N ALA A 53 4.51 11.30 8.53
CA ALA A 53 3.51 12.37 8.65
C ALA A 53 3.98 13.68 7.99
N ASP A 54 5.29 13.91 7.89
CA ASP A 54 5.83 15.09 7.23
C ASP A 54 5.54 15.15 5.73
N LEU A 55 5.30 14.00 5.06
CA LEU A 55 4.79 13.98 3.68
C LEU A 55 3.41 14.64 3.56
N ILE A 56 2.58 14.49 4.60
CA ILE A 56 1.25 15.10 4.68
C ILE A 56 1.37 16.53 5.17
N ASN A 57 2.17 16.77 6.22
CA ASN A 57 2.38 18.07 6.82
C ASN A 57 2.92 19.10 5.83
N ALA A 58 3.72 18.68 4.86
CA ALA A 58 4.31 19.56 3.86
C ALA A 58 3.32 20.10 2.82
N SER A 59 2.27 19.34 2.51
CA SER A 59 1.44 19.62 1.33
C SER A 59 -0.06 19.64 1.61
N ARG A 60 -0.51 19.27 2.83
CA ARG A 60 -1.92 19.09 3.14
C ARG A 60 -2.38 19.95 4.31
N LEU A 61 -3.45 20.71 4.10
CA LEU A 61 -4.14 21.42 5.18
C LEU A 61 -4.86 20.40 6.10
N PRO A 62 -5.01 20.74 7.38
CA PRO A 62 -4.62 22.01 8.03
C PRO A 62 -3.14 22.08 8.44
N TRP A 63 -2.38 20.98 8.34
CA TRP A 63 -1.03 20.90 8.92
C TRP A 63 0.00 21.72 8.15
N SER A 64 -0.07 21.78 6.81
CA SER A 64 0.86 22.58 5.98
C SER A 64 0.81 24.07 6.28
N HIS A 65 -0.26 24.56 6.91
CA HIS A 65 -0.34 25.95 7.37
C HIS A 65 0.71 26.28 8.43
N TYR A 66 1.14 25.29 9.24
CA TYR A 66 2.07 25.48 10.37
C TYR A 66 3.53 25.20 10.00
N PHE A 67 3.80 24.68 8.82
CA PHE A 67 5.14 24.27 8.41
C PHE A 67 5.48 24.80 7.01
N SER A 68 6.64 25.44 6.88
CA SER A 68 7.23 25.69 5.56
C SER A 68 7.90 24.41 5.04
N GLY A 69 7.83 24.15 3.74
CA GLY A 69 8.45 22.97 3.13
C GLY A 69 9.95 22.85 3.40
N GLN A 70 10.65 23.98 3.62
CA GLN A 70 12.07 24.01 3.97
C GLN A 70 12.38 23.47 5.37
N ASP A 71 11.41 23.49 6.29
CA ASP A 71 11.60 23.04 7.67
C ASP A 71 11.36 21.53 7.83
N LEU A 72 10.65 20.91 6.91
CA LEU A 72 10.19 19.52 7.02
C LEU A 72 11.18 18.50 6.43
N PHE A 73 11.92 18.87 5.39
CA PHE A 73 12.76 17.92 4.63
C PHE A 73 14.26 18.19 4.75
N LYS A 74 14.72 18.72 5.89
CA LYS A 74 16.13 18.98 6.13
C LYS A 74 16.96 17.69 6.05
N GLY A 75 17.48 17.41 4.86
CA GLY A 75 18.54 16.43 4.64
C GLY A 75 18.12 15.01 4.22
N GLY A 76 16.85 14.74 3.97
CA GLY A 76 16.37 13.41 3.55
C GLY A 76 15.86 13.38 2.10
N ALA A 77 16.01 12.23 1.42
CA ALA A 77 15.31 11.97 0.18
C ALA A 77 13.83 11.74 0.49
N VAL A 78 12.95 12.54 -0.08
CA VAL A 78 11.49 12.38 0.08
C VAL A 78 11.02 11.22 -0.77
N ASN A 79 10.41 10.20 -0.15
CA ASN A 79 9.74 9.12 -0.87
C ASN A 79 8.22 9.29 -0.78
N PRO A 80 7.56 9.92 -1.78
CA PRO A 80 6.13 10.18 -1.74
C PRO A 80 5.29 8.88 -1.75
N GLU A 81 5.87 7.78 -2.17
CA GLU A 81 5.20 6.48 -2.21
C GLU A 81 4.99 5.86 -0.82
N LEU A 82 5.71 6.35 0.19
CA LEU A 82 5.47 6.01 1.60
C LEU A 82 4.20 6.66 2.18
N GLY A 83 3.54 7.53 1.43
CA GLY A 83 2.29 8.17 1.84
C GLY A 83 1.21 7.17 2.30
N ASP A 84 1.14 5.99 1.68
CA ASP A 84 0.18 4.94 2.08
C ASP A 84 0.40 4.43 3.51
N ALA A 85 1.61 4.53 4.07
CA ALA A 85 1.85 4.20 5.47
C ALA A 85 1.07 5.12 6.40
N ALA A 86 1.02 6.41 6.10
CA ALA A 86 0.27 7.41 6.85
C ALA A 86 -1.23 7.42 6.48
N LEU A 87 -1.59 7.13 5.22
CA LEU A 87 -2.97 7.20 4.72
C LEU A 87 -3.77 5.91 4.94
N ILE A 88 -3.13 4.75 4.98
CA ILE A 88 -3.81 3.46 5.12
C ILE A 88 -3.37 2.75 6.39
N SER A 89 -2.06 2.50 6.54
CA SER A 89 -1.59 1.62 7.60
C SER A 89 -1.84 2.18 8.99
N PHE A 90 -1.52 3.44 9.22
CA PHE A 90 -1.68 4.08 10.52
C PHE A 90 -3.15 4.29 10.93
N PRO A 91 -4.05 4.81 10.07
CA PRO A 91 -5.48 4.89 10.37
C PRO A 91 -6.10 3.52 10.70
N ILE A 92 -5.73 2.45 9.97
CA ILE A 92 -6.17 1.10 10.29
C ILE A 92 -5.75 0.68 11.70
N LYS A 93 -4.49 0.94 12.09
CA LYS A 93 -4.00 0.63 13.44
C LYS A 93 -4.75 1.42 14.51
N TYR A 94 -5.05 2.66 14.23
CA TYR A 94 -5.84 3.50 15.12
C TYR A 94 -7.25 2.91 15.30
N PHE A 95 -7.95 2.64 14.21
CA PHE A 95 -9.30 2.07 14.23
C PHE A 95 -9.35 0.73 14.98
N VAL A 96 -8.47 -0.21 14.62
CA VAL A 96 -8.42 -1.54 15.26
C VAL A 96 -8.14 -1.42 16.76
N LYS A 97 -7.14 -0.61 17.14
CA LYS A 97 -6.80 -0.39 18.55
C LYS A 97 -7.95 0.20 19.35
N THR A 98 -8.52 1.31 18.90
CA THR A 98 -9.57 2.01 19.65
C THR A 98 -10.83 1.16 19.78
N THR A 99 -11.20 0.43 18.73
CA THR A 99 -12.37 -0.44 18.73
C THR A 99 -12.20 -1.65 19.65
N LEU A 100 -11.04 -2.34 19.58
CA LEU A 100 -10.76 -3.49 20.47
C LEU A 100 -10.62 -3.09 21.94
N LEU A 101 -9.97 -1.97 22.24
CA LEU A 101 -9.86 -1.47 23.63
C LEU A 101 -11.24 -1.01 24.16
N GLY A 102 -12.16 -0.61 23.28
CA GLY A 102 -13.57 -0.37 23.60
C GLY A 102 -14.40 -1.65 23.79
N GLY A 103 -13.78 -2.85 23.70
CA GLY A 103 -14.46 -4.14 23.86
C GLY A 103 -15.29 -4.57 22.66
N VAL A 104 -15.11 -3.95 21.49
CA VAL A 104 -15.87 -4.20 20.25
C VAL A 104 -14.97 -4.81 19.19
N LEU A 105 -15.50 -5.76 18.41
CA LEU A 105 -14.77 -6.35 17.28
C LEU A 105 -14.78 -5.35 16.10
N PRO A 106 -13.64 -4.98 15.52
CA PRO A 106 -13.57 -4.05 14.39
C PRO A 106 -13.98 -4.74 13.08
N SER A 107 -15.22 -5.24 13.01
CA SER A 107 -15.73 -6.00 11.87
C SER A 107 -16.37 -5.15 10.79
N TRP A 108 -16.86 -3.96 11.14
CA TRP A 108 -17.40 -2.94 10.25
C TRP A 108 -16.64 -1.62 10.43
N ASN A 109 -16.17 -1.01 9.36
CA ASN A 109 -15.53 0.28 9.41
C ASN A 109 -16.52 1.41 9.03
N PRO A 110 -16.93 2.27 9.97
CA PRO A 110 -17.86 3.35 9.68
C PRO A 110 -17.20 4.59 9.07
N TYR A 111 -15.86 4.70 9.13
CA TYR A 111 -15.14 5.94 8.88
C TYR A 111 -15.07 6.36 7.42
N SER A 112 -15.20 5.45 6.46
CA SER A 112 -15.13 5.77 5.02
C SER A 112 -16.28 5.12 4.26
N PHE A 113 -16.63 5.68 3.08
CA PHE A 113 -17.60 5.10 2.13
C PHE A 113 -18.99 4.87 2.72
N CYS A 114 -19.42 5.70 3.64
CA CYS A 114 -20.64 5.49 4.43
C CYS A 114 -20.66 4.17 5.23
N GLY A 115 -19.50 3.59 5.45
CA GLY A 115 -19.28 2.30 6.12
C GLY A 115 -19.05 1.13 5.16
N TYR A 116 -18.18 0.19 5.56
CA TYR A 116 -17.88 -1.00 4.77
C TYR A 116 -17.36 -2.15 5.65
N SER A 117 -17.47 -3.39 5.11
CA SER A 117 -16.98 -4.60 5.80
C SER A 117 -15.47 -4.58 6.02
N PHE A 118 -15.04 -4.89 7.24
CA PHE A 118 -13.63 -4.97 7.62
C PHE A 118 -13.18 -6.41 7.96
N GLN A 119 -14.07 -7.40 7.75
CA GLN A 119 -13.83 -8.79 8.16
C GLN A 119 -12.58 -9.42 7.56
N GLN A 120 -12.18 -9.03 6.35
CA GLN A 120 -10.97 -9.51 5.68
C GLN A 120 -9.67 -9.08 6.37
N ARG A 121 -9.74 -8.10 7.27
CA ARG A 121 -8.57 -7.58 8.02
C ARG A 121 -8.50 -8.08 9.47
N LEU A 122 -9.53 -8.79 9.98
CA LEU A 122 -9.58 -9.19 11.38
C LEU A 122 -8.39 -10.05 11.78
N MET A 123 -8.11 -11.15 11.07
CA MET A 123 -6.98 -12.02 11.41
C MET A 123 -5.62 -11.33 11.23
N THR A 124 -5.49 -10.44 10.26
CA THR A 124 -4.21 -9.83 9.91
C THR A 124 -3.87 -8.61 10.74
N GLN A 125 -4.88 -7.92 11.27
CA GLN A 125 -4.73 -6.67 12.02
C GLN A 125 -5.16 -6.81 13.48
N ALA A 126 -6.27 -7.50 13.78
CA ALA A 126 -6.78 -7.60 15.13
C ALA A 126 -6.17 -8.78 15.91
N PHE A 127 -6.03 -9.95 15.29
CA PHE A 127 -5.62 -11.19 15.96
C PHE A 127 -4.20 -11.67 15.62
N ASN A 128 -3.44 -10.91 14.83
CA ASN A 128 -2.05 -11.27 14.56
C ASN A 128 -1.15 -10.98 15.77
N PRO A 129 -0.38 -11.96 16.29
CA PRO A 129 0.47 -11.75 17.47
C PRO A 129 1.53 -10.64 17.29
N LEU A 130 1.96 -10.38 16.07
CA LEU A 130 2.92 -9.30 15.75
C LEU A 130 2.31 -7.89 15.88
N GLU A 131 0.99 -7.80 16.07
CA GLU A 131 0.27 -6.55 16.33
C GLU A 131 0.21 -6.18 17.83
N ILE A 132 0.61 -7.07 18.74
CA ILE A 132 0.57 -6.86 20.20
C ILE A 132 1.17 -5.49 20.62
N PRO A 133 2.30 -5.02 20.06
CA PRO A 133 2.83 -3.70 20.42
C PRO A 133 1.84 -2.55 20.27
N TYR A 134 0.95 -2.62 19.27
CA TYR A 134 -0.05 -1.57 19.04
C TYR A 134 -1.11 -1.50 20.14
N TYR A 135 -1.38 -2.59 20.86
CA TYR A 135 -2.35 -2.61 21.96
C TYR A 135 -1.76 -2.14 23.29
N ILE A 136 -0.46 -2.39 23.50
CA ILE A 136 0.22 -2.07 24.75
C ILE A 136 0.72 -0.62 24.79
N PHE A 137 1.34 -0.15 23.69
CA PHE A 137 2.02 1.14 23.65
C PHE A 137 1.20 2.23 22.96
N PRO A 138 1.46 3.54 23.25
CA PRO A 138 0.91 4.64 22.44
C PRO A 138 1.23 4.42 20.96
N LEU A 139 0.24 4.68 20.10
CA LEU A 139 0.29 4.27 18.69
C LEU A 139 1.54 4.77 17.93
N ARG A 140 1.92 6.03 18.19
CA ARG A 140 3.10 6.68 17.58
C ARG A 140 4.42 5.97 17.89
N ILE A 141 4.52 5.36 19.07
CA ILE A 141 5.70 4.58 19.53
C ILE A 141 5.55 3.11 19.12
N ALA A 142 4.33 2.59 19.14
CA ALA A 142 4.03 1.20 18.79
C ALA A 142 4.49 0.85 17.37
N VAL A 143 4.41 1.79 16.42
CA VAL A 143 4.92 1.61 15.06
C VAL A 143 6.40 1.28 15.07
N ASN A 144 7.21 2.05 15.82
CA ASN A 144 8.65 1.81 15.93
C ASN A 144 8.93 0.43 16.54
N ILE A 145 8.28 0.10 17.65
CA ILE A 145 8.48 -1.18 18.37
C ILE A 145 8.09 -2.36 17.49
N ALA A 146 6.95 -2.30 16.79
CA ALA A 146 6.50 -3.34 15.88
C ALA A 146 7.48 -3.52 14.69
N SER A 147 7.95 -2.41 14.10
CA SER A 147 8.92 -2.43 13.02
C SER A 147 10.25 -3.03 13.47
N PHE A 148 10.77 -2.65 14.64
CA PHE A 148 12.00 -3.22 15.20
C PHE A 148 11.86 -4.71 15.49
N LEU A 149 10.76 -5.11 16.11
CA LEU A 149 10.50 -6.53 16.41
C LEU A 149 10.48 -7.36 15.12
N ASN A 150 9.79 -6.89 14.08
CA ASN A 150 9.70 -7.59 12.80
C ASN A 150 11.08 -7.72 12.13
N LEU A 151 11.91 -6.66 12.14
CA LEU A 151 13.27 -6.70 11.63
C LEU A 151 14.15 -7.67 12.41
N ILE A 152 14.15 -7.58 13.73
CA ILE A 152 14.95 -8.47 14.58
C ILE A 152 14.55 -9.93 14.34
N LEU A 153 13.25 -10.22 14.25
CA LEU A 153 12.76 -11.57 13.96
C LEU A 153 13.17 -12.04 12.57
N SER A 154 13.13 -11.16 11.54
CA SER A 154 13.56 -11.52 10.19
C SER A 154 15.02 -11.93 10.15
N GLY A 155 15.92 -11.13 10.73
CA GLY A 155 17.34 -11.46 10.86
C GLY A 155 17.59 -12.71 11.70
N TYR A 156 16.85 -12.85 12.80
CA TYR A 156 16.99 -13.99 13.68
C TYR A 156 16.56 -15.32 13.01
N PHE A 157 15.47 -15.31 12.24
CA PHE A 157 15.04 -16.50 11.49
C PHE A 157 16.01 -16.85 10.35
N ALA A 158 16.62 -15.85 9.70
CA ALA A 158 17.70 -16.07 8.74
C ALA A 158 18.95 -16.66 9.43
N PHE A 159 19.30 -16.17 10.61
CA PHE A 159 20.36 -16.76 11.44
C PHE A 159 20.08 -18.24 11.75
N LEU A 160 18.86 -18.58 12.18
CA LEU A 160 18.47 -19.96 12.49
C LEU A 160 18.53 -20.87 11.25
N LEU A 161 18.09 -20.38 10.08
CA LEU A 161 18.22 -21.11 8.82
C LEU A 161 19.69 -21.50 8.58
N MET A 162 20.60 -20.54 8.64
CA MET A 162 22.03 -20.79 8.39
C MET A 162 22.62 -21.74 9.44
N ARG A 163 22.23 -21.60 10.71
CA ARG A 163 22.68 -22.54 11.78
C ARG A 163 22.15 -23.96 11.51
N SER A 164 20.89 -24.10 11.02
CA SER A 164 20.33 -25.40 10.62
C SER A 164 21.10 -26.05 9.47
N LEU A 165 21.65 -25.22 8.58
CA LEU A 165 22.56 -25.64 7.51
C LEU A 165 24.00 -25.92 8.01
N LYS A 166 24.23 -25.95 9.33
CA LYS A 166 25.54 -26.23 9.95
C LYS A 166 26.66 -25.27 9.54
N THR A 167 26.34 -24.02 9.20
CA THR A 167 27.34 -22.97 9.00
C THR A 167 27.86 -22.44 10.34
N ASN A 168 29.02 -21.77 10.34
CA ASN A 168 29.50 -21.12 11.56
C ASN A 168 28.63 -19.91 11.93
N LYS A 169 28.72 -19.45 13.20
CA LYS A 169 27.92 -18.35 13.73
C LYS A 169 28.14 -17.04 12.97
N ALA A 170 29.37 -16.73 12.59
CA ALA A 170 29.70 -15.49 11.92
C ALA A 170 29.07 -15.41 10.52
N VAL A 171 29.07 -16.53 9.76
CA VAL A 171 28.32 -16.62 8.49
C VAL A 171 26.82 -16.45 8.72
N ALA A 172 26.28 -17.02 9.80
CA ALA A 172 24.86 -16.86 10.12
C ALA A 172 24.50 -15.40 10.46
N TYR A 173 25.37 -14.68 11.19
CA TYR A 173 25.21 -13.24 11.42
C TYR A 173 25.31 -12.43 10.12
N PHE A 174 26.25 -12.76 9.24
CA PHE A 174 26.38 -12.11 7.95
C PHE A 174 25.04 -12.17 7.17
N VAL A 175 24.47 -13.38 7.05
CA VAL A 175 23.19 -13.58 6.34
C VAL A 175 22.03 -12.86 7.05
N ALA A 176 22.00 -12.89 8.38
CA ALA A 176 21.00 -12.17 9.16
C ALA A 176 21.04 -10.66 8.88
N ILE A 177 22.23 -10.05 8.87
CA ILE A 177 22.44 -8.63 8.59
C ILE A 177 22.00 -8.30 7.16
N VAL A 178 22.40 -9.11 6.17
CA VAL A 178 21.96 -8.90 4.78
C VAL A 178 20.46 -8.95 4.67
N PHE A 179 19.82 -9.96 5.26
CA PHE A 179 18.38 -10.15 5.12
C PHE A 179 17.56 -9.10 5.87
N MET A 180 18.00 -8.62 7.05
CA MET A 180 17.23 -7.64 7.80
C MET A 180 17.45 -6.18 7.34
N PHE A 181 18.63 -5.84 6.77
CA PHE A 181 18.96 -4.47 6.37
C PHE A 181 19.05 -4.24 4.87
N ASN A 182 18.63 -5.20 4.03
CA ASN A 182 18.54 -4.96 2.59
C ASN A 182 17.57 -3.81 2.27
N SER A 183 17.76 -3.17 1.13
CA SER A 183 16.94 -1.98 0.80
C SER A 183 15.44 -2.27 0.68
N ASN A 184 15.05 -3.49 0.28
CA ASN A 184 13.63 -3.86 0.26
C ASN A 184 13.04 -3.87 1.67
N ALA A 185 13.69 -4.56 2.63
CA ALA A 185 13.21 -4.62 4.02
C ALA A 185 13.16 -3.24 4.67
N VAL A 186 14.19 -2.41 4.43
CA VAL A 186 14.28 -1.05 4.96
C VAL A 186 13.19 -0.16 4.35
N THR A 187 13.03 -0.15 3.04
CA THR A 187 12.04 0.71 2.35
C THR A 187 10.60 0.36 2.71
N TRP A 188 10.31 -0.94 2.93
CA TRP A 188 8.98 -1.39 3.31
C TRP A 188 8.73 -1.41 4.83
N LEU A 189 9.67 -0.89 5.64
CA LEU A 189 9.57 -0.93 7.10
C LEU A 189 8.35 -0.21 7.65
N GLU A 190 7.99 0.92 7.06
CA GLU A 190 6.84 1.73 7.43
C GLU A 190 5.51 1.01 7.13
N PHE A 191 5.51 0.13 6.13
CA PHE A 191 4.43 -0.81 5.84
C PHE A 191 4.66 -2.13 6.59
N THR A 192 4.42 -2.15 7.88
CA THR A 192 4.71 -3.30 8.75
C THR A 192 4.18 -4.64 8.24
N SER A 193 3.13 -4.63 7.41
CA SER A 193 2.55 -5.83 6.80
C SER A 193 3.50 -6.54 5.83
N HIS A 194 4.30 -5.82 5.04
CA HIS A 194 5.23 -6.43 4.08
C HIS A 194 6.33 -7.21 4.79
N ILE A 195 6.97 -6.59 5.78
CA ILE A 195 8.00 -7.27 6.58
C ILE A 195 7.44 -8.46 7.33
N LYS A 196 6.20 -8.38 7.88
CA LYS A 196 5.52 -9.52 8.49
C LYS A 196 5.33 -10.69 7.51
N GLY A 197 5.10 -10.41 6.23
CA GLY A 197 5.06 -11.43 5.20
C GLY A 197 6.42 -12.07 4.92
N GLU A 198 7.48 -11.28 4.88
CA GLU A 198 8.82 -11.74 4.50
C GLU A 198 9.56 -12.48 5.62
N LEU A 199 9.37 -12.08 6.88
CA LEU A 199 10.14 -12.60 8.01
C LEU A 199 10.03 -14.12 8.20
N PHE A 200 8.92 -14.76 7.74
CA PHE A 200 8.73 -16.20 7.85
C PHE A 200 9.47 -17.01 6.78
N ILE A 201 9.90 -16.40 5.67
CA ILE A 201 10.56 -17.09 4.54
C ILE A 201 11.74 -17.98 5.00
N PRO A 202 12.67 -17.50 5.85
CA PRO A 202 13.78 -18.33 6.32
C PRO A 202 13.33 -19.58 7.07
N LEU A 203 12.31 -19.49 7.94
CA LEU A 203 11.78 -20.62 8.68
C LEU A 203 11.07 -21.63 7.78
N ILE A 204 10.28 -21.13 6.83
CA ILE A 204 9.58 -21.96 5.85
C ILE A 204 10.59 -22.79 5.05
N VAL A 205 11.61 -22.11 4.47
CA VAL A 205 12.68 -22.78 3.70
C VAL A 205 13.51 -23.72 4.57
N MET A 206 13.81 -23.33 5.81
CA MET A 206 14.53 -24.17 6.76
C MET A 206 13.83 -25.50 7.03
N PHE A 207 12.56 -25.43 7.42
CA PHE A 207 11.81 -26.63 7.76
C PHE A 207 11.47 -27.45 6.51
N PHE A 208 11.13 -26.83 5.39
CA PHE A 208 10.86 -27.52 4.13
C PHE A 208 12.09 -28.30 3.64
N SER A 209 13.24 -27.64 3.55
CA SER A 209 14.49 -28.27 3.11
C SER A 209 14.91 -29.41 4.06
N LYS A 210 14.78 -29.19 5.37
CA LYS A 210 15.05 -30.23 6.36
C LYS A 210 14.10 -31.41 6.22
N GLY A 211 12.80 -31.15 6.01
CA GLY A 211 11.78 -32.19 5.81
C GLY A 211 12.05 -33.07 4.60
N ILE A 212 12.41 -32.44 3.47
CA ILE A 212 12.75 -33.18 2.24
C ILE A 212 14.02 -34.02 2.42
N GLN A 213 15.08 -33.46 3.03
CA GLN A 213 16.35 -34.15 3.24
C GLN A 213 16.23 -35.32 4.21
N SER A 214 15.51 -35.14 5.32
CA SER A 214 15.29 -36.21 6.30
C SER A 214 14.12 -37.11 5.96
N LYS A 215 13.26 -36.74 4.99
CA LYS A 215 12.00 -37.41 4.63
C LYS A 215 11.02 -37.52 5.80
N GLU A 216 11.00 -36.49 6.66
CA GLU A 216 10.19 -36.47 7.87
C GLU A 216 9.07 -35.44 7.76
N LEU A 217 7.83 -35.89 7.87
CA LEU A 217 6.62 -35.05 7.77
C LEU A 217 6.53 -34.02 8.89
N LYS A 218 7.14 -34.25 10.06
CA LYS A 218 7.16 -33.27 11.17
C LYS A 218 7.76 -31.93 10.77
N PHE A 219 8.76 -31.91 9.88
CA PHE A 219 9.35 -30.65 9.40
C PHE A 219 8.52 -30.05 8.28
N ILE A 220 7.88 -30.88 7.43
CA ILE A 220 6.95 -30.38 6.42
C ILE A 220 5.76 -29.70 7.08
N SER A 221 5.21 -30.28 8.17
CA SER A 221 4.12 -29.66 8.90
C SER A 221 4.51 -28.33 9.55
N LEU A 222 5.73 -28.21 10.11
CA LEU A 222 6.23 -26.92 10.61
C LEU A 222 6.39 -25.89 9.48
N SER A 223 6.90 -26.30 8.32
CA SER A 223 6.96 -25.44 7.16
C SER A 223 5.57 -24.94 6.75
N ALA A 224 4.58 -25.83 6.72
CA ALA A 224 3.20 -25.50 6.44
C ALA A 224 2.60 -24.54 7.48
N LEU A 225 2.89 -24.74 8.76
CA LEU A 225 2.45 -23.83 9.82
C LEU A 225 2.99 -22.42 9.62
N PHE A 226 4.30 -22.26 9.34
CA PHE A 226 4.90 -20.94 9.11
C PHE A 226 4.44 -20.32 7.80
N LEU A 227 4.19 -21.11 6.75
CA LEU A 227 3.58 -20.62 5.51
C LEU A 227 2.13 -20.16 5.75
N GLY A 228 1.36 -20.88 6.58
CA GLY A 228 0.03 -20.44 7.01
C GLY A 228 0.07 -19.13 7.81
N LEU A 229 1.03 -18.99 8.74
CA LEU A 229 1.26 -17.73 9.47
C LEU A 229 1.68 -16.60 8.52
N GLN A 230 2.45 -16.90 7.48
CA GLN A 230 2.79 -15.94 6.42
C GLN A 230 1.52 -15.49 5.66
N ILE A 231 0.60 -16.39 5.34
CA ILE A 231 -0.71 -16.05 4.76
C ILE A 231 -1.48 -15.11 5.70
N LEU A 232 -1.51 -15.42 7.00
CA LEU A 232 -2.16 -14.60 8.02
C LEU A 232 -1.46 -13.25 8.29
N SER A 233 -0.33 -12.95 7.65
CA SER A 233 0.33 -11.65 7.75
C SER A 233 -0.39 -10.54 6.98
N GLY A 234 -1.28 -10.87 6.05
CA GLY A 234 -2.19 -9.93 5.38
C GLY A 234 -1.75 -9.46 4.01
N ILE A 235 -0.65 -9.98 3.47
CA ILE A 235 -0.23 -9.75 2.09
C ILE A 235 -0.33 -11.05 1.31
N PRO A 236 -1.35 -11.22 0.45
CA PRO A 236 -1.59 -12.49 -0.22
C PRO A 236 -0.52 -12.87 -1.24
N GLN A 237 0.26 -11.92 -1.75
CA GLN A 237 1.26 -12.13 -2.79
C GLN A 237 2.53 -12.83 -2.27
N THR A 238 3.07 -12.41 -1.12
CA THR A 238 4.33 -12.96 -0.58
C THR A 238 4.27 -14.47 -0.34
N PRO A 239 3.19 -15.05 0.25
CA PRO A 239 3.05 -16.52 0.36
C PRO A 239 3.05 -17.23 -1.00
N GLN A 240 2.43 -16.65 -2.04
CA GLN A 240 2.40 -17.23 -3.39
C GLN A 240 3.81 -17.33 -3.96
N TYR A 241 4.61 -16.26 -3.84
CA TYR A 241 6.00 -16.28 -4.30
C TYR A 241 6.87 -17.21 -3.47
N THR A 242 6.58 -17.35 -2.17
CA THR A 242 7.23 -18.34 -1.31
C THR A 242 6.91 -19.77 -1.77
N MET A 243 5.65 -20.06 -2.13
CA MET A 243 5.25 -21.36 -2.71
C MET A 243 5.99 -21.67 -4.01
N ILE A 244 6.19 -20.66 -4.87
CA ILE A 244 7.00 -20.80 -6.09
C ILE A 244 8.45 -21.13 -5.75
N LEU A 245 9.06 -20.47 -4.76
CA LEU A 245 10.40 -20.82 -4.29
C LEU A 245 10.46 -22.27 -3.78
N LEU A 246 9.48 -22.70 -2.98
CA LEU A 246 9.40 -24.09 -2.50
C LEU A 246 9.24 -25.08 -3.65
N PHE A 247 8.51 -24.71 -4.70
CA PHE A 247 8.40 -25.52 -5.92
C PHE A 247 9.77 -25.75 -6.56
N PHE A 248 10.60 -24.71 -6.72
CA PHE A 248 11.95 -24.87 -7.27
C PHE A 248 12.83 -25.74 -6.39
N ILE A 249 12.73 -25.61 -5.05
CA ILE A 249 13.48 -26.47 -4.11
C ILE A 249 13.00 -27.94 -4.24
N ALA A 250 11.69 -28.17 -4.27
CA ALA A 250 11.13 -29.51 -4.42
C ALA A 250 11.48 -30.14 -5.76
N ALA A 251 11.36 -29.39 -6.86
CA ALA A 251 11.71 -29.83 -8.21
C ALA A 251 13.21 -30.18 -8.32
N GLY A 252 14.08 -29.35 -7.74
CA GLY A 252 15.51 -29.63 -7.71
C GLY A 252 15.86 -30.93 -6.98
N GLU A 253 15.27 -31.18 -5.81
CA GLU A 253 15.48 -32.41 -5.06
C GLU A 253 14.83 -33.63 -5.74
N PHE A 254 13.64 -33.42 -6.35
CA PHE A 254 13.01 -34.46 -7.16
C PHE A 254 13.89 -34.87 -8.34
N LEU A 255 14.35 -33.93 -9.16
CA LEU A 255 15.24 -34.20 -10.29
C LEU A 255 16.57 -34.86 -9.85
N ASN A 256 17.16 -34.35 -8.77
CA ASN A 256 18.39 -34.91 -8.22
C ASN A 256 18.22 -36.39 -7.81
N SER A 257 17.04 -36.77 -7.34
CA SER A 257 16.75 -38.16 -6.95
C SER A 257 16.80 -39.16 -8.14
N PHE A 258 16.62 -38.65 -9.37
CA PHE A 258 16.71 -39.44 -10.60
C PHE A 258 18.06 -39.31 -11.34
N ILE A 259 18.68 -38.15 -11.28
CA ILE A 259 19.94 -37.84 -12.00
C ILE A 259 21.15 -38.33 -11.21
N SER A 260 21.18 -38.17 -9.90
CA SER A 260 22.32 -38.59 -9.07
C SER A 260 22.43 -40.11 -9.05
N LYS A 261 23.56 -40.67 -9.58
CA LYS A 261 23.83 -42.10 -9.61
C LYS A 261 23.65 -42.75 -8.22
N LYS A 262 24.10 -42.09 -7.16
CA LYS A 262 23.97 -42.56 -5.76
C LYS A 262 22.49 -42.63 -5.35
N GLN A 263 21.74 -41.53 -5.47
CA GLN A 263 20.31 -41.48 -5.07
C GLN A 263 19.43 -42.37 -5.94
N ARG A 264 19.72 -42.46 -7.23
CA ARG A 264 19.01 -43.33 -8.17
C ARG A 264 19.04 -44.81 -7.75
N LEU A 265 20.16 -45.27 -7.20
CA LEU A 265 20.34 -46.68 -6.80
C LEU A 265 19.86 -46.93 -5.36
N GLU A 266 20.06 -45.98 -4.45
CA GLU A 266 19.80 -46.21 -3.03
C GLU A 266 18.35 -45.88 -2.63
N LEU A 267 17.63 -45.00 -3.35
CA LEU A 267 16.30 -44.56 -2.96
C LEU A 267 15.19 -45.45 -3.58
N LYS A 268 14.21 -45.84 -2.77
CA LYS A 268 12.96 -46.44 -3.22
C LYS A 268 12.11 -45.41 -3.96
N THR A 269 11.20 -45.84 -4.85
CA THR A 269 10.34 -44.95 -5.65
C THR A 269 9.58 -43.94 -4.78
N ASN A 270 8.97 -44.39 -3.66
CA ASN A 270 8.25 -43.51 -2.75
C ASN A 270 9.13 -42.41 -2.13
N GLN A 271 10.42 -42.64 -2.01
CA GLN A 271 11.39 -41.68 -1.50
C GLN A 271 11.83 -40.69 -2.58
N LYS A 272 11.79 -41.05 -3.85
CA LYS A 272 12.09 -40.18 -4.99
C LYS A 272 10.98 -39.17 -5.23
N ILE A 273 9.71 -39.59 -5.07
CA ILE A 273 8.54 -38.71 -5.25
C ILE A 273 8.21 -37.88 -4.01
N PHE A 274 8.87 -38.17 -2.84
CA PHE A 274 8.60 -37.46 -1.58
C PHE A 274 8.68 -35.93 -1.69
N PRO A 275 9.62 -35.30 -2.44
CA PRO A 275 9.66 -33.83 -2.56
C PRO A 275 8.38 -33.25 -3.16
N ALA A 276 7.79 -33.89 -4.17
CA ALA A 276 6.54 -33.44 -4.77
C ALA A 276 5.36 -33.60 -3.80
N TYR A 277 5.26 -34.76 -3.13
CA TYR A 277 4.26 -34.99 -2.07
C TYR A 277 4.39 -33.97 -0.94
N ALA A 278 5.62 -33.70 -0.48
CA ALA A 278 5.89 -32.74 0.59
C ALA A 278 5.44 -31.33 0.23
N LEU A 279 5.64 -30.90 -1.04
CA LEU A 279 5.17 -29.61 -1.52
C LEU A 279 3.64 -29.53 -1.47
N ILE A 280 2.96 -30.51 -2.05
CA ILE A 280 1.49 -30.52 -2.10
C ILE A 280 0.91 -30.51 -0.67
N LEU A 281 1.42 -31.37 0.21
CA LEU A 281 0.97 -31.42 1.61
C LEU A 281 1.24 -30.08 2.33
N CYS A 282 2.43 -29.49 2.16
CA CYS A 282 2.78 -28.22 2.75
C CYS A 282 1.82 -27.10 2.33
N VAL A 283 1.53 -27.00 1.03
CA VAL A 283 0.63 -25.99 0.47
C VAL A 283 -0.80 -26.19 0.98
N ILE A 284 -1.34 -27.42 0.91
CA ILE A 284 -2.70 -27.70 1.39
C ILE A 284 -2.86 -27.33 2.86
N LEU A 285 -1.95 -27.78 3.72
CA LEU A 285 -2.01 -27.47 5.14
C LEU A 285 -1.89 -25.96 5.40
N ALA A 286 -1.01 -25.26 4.68
CA ALA A 286 -0.85 -23.83 4.82
C ALA A 286 -2.10 -23.05 4.40
N LEU A 287 -2.78 -23.45 3.32
CA LEU A 287 -4.03 -22.85 2.87
C LEU A 287 -5.14 -23.03 3.91
N ILE A 288 -5.23 -24.23 4.54
CA ILE A 288 -6.21 -24.46 5.60
C ILE A 288 -5.89 -23.63 6.86
N VAL A 289 -4.62 -23.52 7.27
CA VAL A 289 -4.18 -22.62 8.36
C VAL A 289 -4.50 -21.16 8.02
N GLY A 290 -4.33 -20.74 6.77
CA GLY A 290 -4.59 -19.39 6.30
C GLY A 290 -6.06 -19.06 6.02
N ALA A 291 -7.00 -20.00 6.19
CA ALA A 291 -8.38 -19.88 5.74
C ALA A 291 -9.11 -18.67 6.34
N ALA A 292 -8.84 -18.32 7.61
CA ALA A 292 -9.49 -17.19 8.28
C ALA A 292 -9.10 -15.81 7.69
N PHE A 293 -8.08 -15.77 6.86
CA PHE A 293 -7.78 -14.60 6.03
C PHE A 293 -8.27 -14.81 4.59
N LEU A 294 -7.94 -15.93 3.96
CA LEU A 294 -8.18 -16.15 2.53
C LEU A 294 -9.65 -16.11 2.15
N TRP A 295 -10.53 -16.69 2.99
CA TRP A 295 -11.95 -16.77 2.69
C TRP A 295 -12.63 -15.39 2.73
N PRO A 296 -12.56 -14.62 3.84
CA PRO A 296 -13.13 -13.26 3.85
C PRO A 296 -12.48 -12.33 2.80
N PHE A 297 -11.18 -12.49 2.55
CA PHE A 297 -10.47 -11.72 1.55
C PHE A 297 -11.01 -11.98 0.14
N TYR A 298 -11.22 -13.24 -0.23
CA TYR A 298 -11.79 -13.62 -1.53
C TYR A 298 -13.20 -13.07 -1.72
N GLN A 299 -14.04 -13.16 -0.68
CA GLN A 299 -15.40 -12.62 -0.72
C GLN A 299 -15.40 -11.09 -0.88
N SER A 300 -14.58 -10.40 -0.11
CA SER A 300 -14.46 -8.94 -0.24
C SER A 300 -13.89 -8.52 -1.60
N LEU A 301 -12.92 -9.28 -2.13
CA LEU A 301 -12.35 -9.03 -3.45
C LEU A 301 -13.40 -9.17 -4.55
N SER A 302 -14.23 -10.22 -4.50
CA SER A 302 -15.27 -10.47 -5.51
C SER A 302 -16.37 -9.40 -5.56
N GLN A 303 -16.55 -8.64 -4.48
CA GLN A 303 -17.51 -7.53 -4.36
C GLN A 303 -16.86 -6.15 -4.54
N SER A 304 -15.57 -6.11 -4.87
CA SER A 304 -14.82 -4.88 -5.03
C SER A 304 -14.60 -4.52 -6.49
N ILE A 305 -14.28 -3.25 -6.74
CA ILE A 305 -13.89 -2.76 -8.07
C ILE A 305 -12.71 -3.52 -8.68
N ARG A 306 -11.86 -4.14 -7.85
CA ARG A 306 -10.71 -4.92 -8.32
C ARG A 306 -11.08 -6.20 -9.04
N SER A 307 -12.26 -6.78 -8.77
CA SER A 307 -12.71 -7.99 -9.46
C SER A 307 -13.05 -7.73 -10.93
N GLU A 308 -13.49 -6.51 -11.25
CA GLU A 308 -13.89 -6.10 -12.59
C GLU A 308 -12.68 -5.70 -13.46
N GLN A 309 -11.63 -5.24 -12.83
CA GLN A 309 -10.43 -4.76 -13.48
C GLN A 309 -9.29 -5.77 -13.27
N ALA A 310 -9.26 -6.85 -14.06
CA ALA A 310 -8.00 -7.55 -14.25
C ALA A 310 -6.99 -6.51 -14.72
N ARG A 311 -6.04 -6.13 -13.85
CA ARG A 311 -5.02 -5.16 -14.21
C ARG A 311 -4.33 -5.64 -15.48
N GLU A 312 -4.52 -4.94 -16.57
CA GLU A 312 -3.60 -5.01 -17.68
C GLU A 312 -2.21 -4.76 -17.11
N MET A 313 -1.27 -5.63 -17.43
CA MET A 313 0.10 -5.52 -16.92
C MET A 313 0.76 -4.31 -17.57
N GLU A 314 0.54 -3.13 -16.97
CA GLU A 314 1.02 -1.86 -17.54
C GLU A 314 2.54 -1.71 -17.50
N VAL A 315 3.22 -2.38 -16.57
CA VAL A 315 4.65 -2.11 -16.35
C VAL A 315 5.47 -3.40 -16.28
N GLY A 316 6.25 -3.69 -17.31
CA GLY A 316 7.40 -4.60 -17.21
C GLY A 316 8.62 -3.84 -16.69
N PHE A 317 9.45 -4.46 -15.87
CA PHE A 317 10.71 -3.83 -15.50
C PHE A 317 11.63 -3.67 -16.71
N ASN A 318 12.11 -2.46 -16.92
CA ASN A 318 13.20 -2.18 -17.82
C ASN A 318 14.52 -2.71 -17.21
N LEU A 319 15.50 -3.09 -18.04
CA LEU A 319 16.84 -3.52 -17.62
C LEU A 319 17.55 -2.51 -16.69
N SER A 320 17.16 -1.23 -16.73
CA SER A 320 17.63 -0.20 -15.80
C SER A 320 17.44 -0.55 -14.33
N PHE A 321 16.45 -1.40 -14.00
CA PHE A 321 16.26 -1.94 -12.65
C PHE A 321 17.52 -2.64 -12.10
N LEU A 322 18.30 -3.33 -12.94
CA LEU A 322 19.53 -3.99 -12.51
C LEU A 322 20.54 -3.02 -11.89
N THR A 323 20.46 -1.74 -12.24
CA THR A 323 21.30 -0.69 -11.65
C THR A 323 21.05 -0.55 -10.16
N THR A 324 19.82 -0.78 -9.69
CA THR A 324 19.46 -0.68 -8.26
C THR A 324 20.13 -1.74 -7.41
N LEU A 325 20.55 -2.86 -8.02
CA LEU A 325 21.30 -3.91 -7.32
C LEU A 325 22.74 -3.49 -6.97
N ILE A 326 23.25 -2.44 -7.62
CA ILE A 326 24.62 -1.92 -7.40
C ILE A 326 24.55 -0.49 -6.83
N PHE A 327 23.62 0.33 -7.30
CA PHE A 327 23.45 1.75 -6.96
C PHE A 327 22.03 2.06 -6.48
N PRO A 328 21.64 1.69 -5.28
CA PRO A 328 20.25 1.81 -4.83
C PRO A 328 19.74 3.25 -4.81
N LYS A 329 20.62 4.24 -4.63
CA LYS A 329 20.25 5.65 -4.52
C LYS A 329 20.21 6.40 -5.87
N LEU A 330 20.72 5.79 -6.94
CA LEU A 330 20.79 6.44 -8.24
C LEU A 330 19.41 6.74 -8.83
N LEU A 331 18.47 5.83 -8.66
CA LEU A 331 17.11 5.94 -9.22
C LEU A 331 16.12 6.62 -8.26
N TYR A 332 16.47 6.75 -6.98
CA TYR A 332 15.55 7.26 -5.97
C TYR A 332 15.15 8.72 -6.18
N LYS A 333 16.08 9.55 -6.67
CA LYS A 333 15.85 10.99 -6.89
C LYS A 333 15.30 11.34 -8.29
N TYR A 334 15.33 10.44 -9.27
CA TYR A 334 15.25 10.77 -10.70
C TYR A 334 14.38 9.82 -11.52
N LYS A 335 13.29 9.33 -10.91
CA LYS A 335 12.29 8.47 -11.54
C LYS A 335 11.80 9.00 -12.90
N GLU A 336 11.54 10.30 -12.97
CA GLU A 336 10.92 10.95 -14.13
C GLU A 336 11.91 11.16 -15.28
N THR A 337 13.16 11.54 -14.97
CA THR A 337 14.18 11.79 -16.00
C THR A 337 14.82 10.51 -16.56
N ALA A 338 14.67 9.38 -15.88
CA ALA A 338 15.23 8.10 -16.34
C ALA A 338 14.22 7.26 -17.16
N GLY A 339 13.01 7.75 -17.44
CA GLY A 339 11.96 6.99 -18.14
C GLY A 339 11.54 5.70 -17.40
N ILE A 340 11.73 5.66 -16.07
CA ILE A 340 11.40 4.51 -15.25
C ILE A 340 9.97 4.66 -14.77
N HIS A 341 9.06 3.99 -15.47
CA HIS A 341 7.69 3.83 -15.01
C HIS A 341 7.66 2.75 -13.90
N GLY A 342 7.09 3.06 -12.76
CA GLY A 342 6.91 2.12 -11.65
C GLY A 342 7.24 2.73 -10.28
N ASN A 343 6.87 2.01 -9.24
CA ASN A 343 7.10 2.39 -7.85
C ASN A 343 8.56 2.10 -7.45
N ILE A 344 9.31 3.13 -7.00
CA ILE A 344 10.70 2.98 -6.57
C ILE A 344 10.83 1.99 -5.43
N THR A 345 9.88 1.92 -4.50
CA THR A 345 9.89 0.96 -3.40
C THR A 345 9.86 -0.48 -3.90
N GLU A 346 9.18 -0.72 -5.03
CA GLU A 346 9.15 -2.04 -5.68
C GLU A 346 10.48 -2.37 -6.39
N LEU A 347 11.26 -1.36 -6.77
CA LEU A 347 12.50 -1.52 -7.52
C LEU A 347 13.71 -1.76 -6.62
N LEU A 348 13.72 -1.23 -5.39
CA LEU A 348 14.88 -1.29 -4.51
C LEU A 348 15.09 -2.69 -3.93
N LYS A 349 16.09 -3.43 -4.46
CA LYS A 349 16.44 -4.80 -4.04
C LYS A 349 17.92 -4.95 -3.68
N TYR A 350 18.57 -3.83 -3.34
CA TYR A 350 19.99 -3.83 -2.95
C TYR A 350 20.23 -4.67 -1.70
N SER A 351 21.25 -5.51 -1.75
CA SER A 351 21.61 -6.44 -0.66
C SER A 351 23.09 -6.34 -0.28
N GLY A 352 23.77 -5.27 -0.72
CA GLY A 352 25.19 -5.03 -0.52
C GLY A 352 26.06 -5.59 -1.63
N ILE A 353 27.11 -4.83 -2.00
CA ILE A 353 28.06 -5.21 -3.08
C ILE A 353 28.75 -6.54 -2.76
N LEU A 354 29.16 -6.74 -1.51
CA LEU A 354 29.85 -7.96 -1.09
C LEU A 354 28.99 -9.22 -1.30
N THR A 355 27.65 -9.14 -1.22
CA THR A 355 26.76 -10.27 -1.47
C THR A 355 26.83 -10.73 -2.92
N LEU A 356 26.91 -9.79 -3.87
CA LEU A 356 27.05 -10.10 -5.30
C LEU A 356 28.38 -10.81 -5.59
N PHE A 357 29.46 -10.42 -4.89
CA PHE A 357 30.73 -11.11 -4.99
C PHE A 357 30.69 -12.52 -4.40
N LEU A 358 30.01 -12.73 -3.28
CA LEU A 358 30.01 -13.98 -2.55
C LEU A 358 29.03 -15.02 -3.14
N ALA A 359 27.91 -14.59 -3.72
CA ALA A 359 26.88 -15.48 -4.24
C ALA A 359 27.39 -16.53 -5.27
N PRO A 360 28.26 -16.22 -6.25
CA PRO A 360 28.78 -17.21 -7.19
C PRO A 360 29.56 -18.36 -6.54
N PHE A 361 30.24 -18.10 -5.40
CA PHE A 361 30.98 -19.15 -4.69
C PHE A 361 30.05 -20.20 -4.07
N SER A 362 28.76 -19.91 -3.92
CA SER A 362 27.80 -20.91 -3.45
C SER A 362 27.71 -22.13 -4.37
N LEU A 363 27.99 -21.98 -5.68
CA LEU A 363 28.02 -23.09 -6.64
C LEU A 363 29.07 -24.15 -6.29
N LEU A 364 30.07 -23.78 -5.50
CA LEU A 364 31.11 -24.69 -5.01
C LEU A 364 30.72 -25.35 -3.68
N ASN A 365 29.65 -24.90 -3.03
CA ASN A 365 29.18 -25.46 -1.77
C ASN A 365 28.60 -26.87 -1.96
N ARG A 366 28.73 -27.70 -0.93
CA ARG A 366 28.21 -29.08 -0.92
C ARG A 366 26.69 -29.18 -1.11
N ARG A 367 25.93 -28.10 -0.88
CA ARG A 367 24.46 -28.05 -1.02
C ARG A 367 24.04 -27.62 -2.42
N ARG A 368 24.65 -28.22 -3.43
CA ARG A 368 24.47 -27.83 -4.85
C ARG A 368 23.01 -27.80 -5.30
N VAL A 369 22.17 -28.75 -4.84
CA VAL A 369 20.77 -28.81 -5.24
C VAL A 369 20.01 -27.57 -4.77
N LEU A 370 20.14 -27.21 -3.48
CA LEU A 370 19.51 -25.99 -2.94
C LEU A 370 20.01 -24.75 -3.68
N VAL A 371 21.34 -24.65 -3.91
CA VAL A 371 21.95 -23.53 -4.62
C VAL A 371 21.40 -23.38 -6.04
N ILE A 372 21.38 -24.48 -6.81
CA ILE A 372 20.84 -24.48 -8.19
C ILE A 372 19.35 -24.13 -8.19
N SER A 373 18.56 -24.66 -7.26
CA SER A 373 17.12 -24.34 -7.13
C SER A 373 16.89 -22.86 -6.88
N VAL A 374 17.72 -22.23 -6.00
CA VAL A 374 17.60 -20.79 -5.72
C VAL A 374 18.04 -19.95 -6.92
N PHE A 375 19.10 -20.33 -7.64
CA PHE A 375 19.47 -19.64 -8.89
C PHE A 375 18.38 -19.77 -9.95
N ALA A 376 17.79 -20.97 -10.11
CA ALA A 376 16.68 -21.20 -11.04
C ALA A 376 15.46 -20.32 -10.68
N PHE A 377 15.14 -20.19 -9.40
CA PHE A 377 14.09 -19.28 -8.93
C PHE A 377 14.41 -17.81 -9.24
N ILE A 378 15.65 -17.35 -9.02
CA ILE A 378 16.07 -15.98 -9.37
C ILE A 378 15.90 -15.76 -10.88
N THR A 379 16.42 -16.66 -11.72
CA THR A 379 16.28 -16.56 -13.19
C THR A 379 14.80 -16.52 -13.61
N PHE A 380 13.99 -17.42 -13.05
CA PHE A 380 12.54 -17.44 -13.27
C PHE A 380 11.88 -16.10 -12.88
N SER A 381 12.24 -15.54 -11.72
CA SER A 381 11.69 -14.26 -11.24
C SER A 381 12.02 -13.11 -12.21
N PHE A 382 13.22 -13.07 -12.77
CA PHE A 382 13.58 -12.09 -13.80
C PHE A 382 12.79 -12.31 -15.09
N LEU A 383 12.66 -13.54 -15.57
CA LEU A 383 11.89 -13.84 -16.77
C LEU A 383 10.42 -13.44 -16.63
N VAL A 384 9.84 -13.64 -15.44
CA VAL A 384 8.46 -13.24 -15.14
C VAL A 384 8.33 -11.72 -15.15
N THR A 385 9.25 -10.99 -14.52
CA THR A 385 9.16 -9.53 -14.40
C THR A 385 9.49 -8.80 -15.71
N MET A 386 10.21 -9.44 -16.63
CA MET A 386 10.50 -8.91 -17.98
C MET A 386 9.38 -9.14 -19.00
N LYS A 387 8.19 -9.58 -18.59
CA LYS A 387 7.04 -9.85 -19.46
C LYS A 387 7.34 -10.83 -20.62
N THR A 388 8.11 -11.87 -20.32
CA THR A 388 8.37 -12.93 -21.29
C THR A 388 7.16 -13.87 -21.42
N PRO A 389 7.12 -14.80 -22.39
CA PRO A 389 6.06 -15.82 -22.47
C PRO A 389 5.89 -16.62 -21.17
N VAL A 390 6.95 -16.72 -20.34
CA VAL A 390 6.89 -17.34 -19.00
C VAL A 390 5.87 -16.65 -18.11
N THR A 391 5.73 -15.34 -18.22
CA THR A 391 4.75 -14.56 -17.45
C THR A 391 3.33 -14.95 -17.82
N THR A 392 3.03 -15.04 -19.11
CA THR A 392 1.71 -15.44 -19.60
C THR A 392 1.35 -16.84 -19.13
N VAL A 393 2.29 -17.80 -19.23
CA VAL A 393 2.11 -19.17 -18.72
C VAL A 393 1.83 -19.16 -17.22
N LEU A 394 2.60 -18.41 -16.42
CA LEU A 394 2.41 -18.34 -14.99
C LEU A 394 1.03 -17.77 -14.62
N LEU A 395 0.61 -16.67 -15.26
CA LEU A 395 -0.69 -16.04 -15.01
C LEU A 395 -1.88 -16.91 -15.47
N THR A 396 -1.66 -17.78 -16.45
CA THR A 396 -2.67 -18.76 -16.87
C THR A 396 -2.80 -19.90 -15.86
N LEU A 397 -1.66 -20.39 -15.35
CA LEU A 397 -1.64 -21.48 -14.36
C LEU A 397 -2.06 -21.02 -12.96
N VAL A 398 -1.81 -19.77 -12.61
CA VAL A 398 -2.11 -19.18 -11.30
C VAL A 398 -2.87 -17.86 -11.51
N PRO A 399 -4.17 -17.91 -11.90
CA PRO A 399 -4.95 -16.72 -12.27
C PRO A 399 -5.02 -15.67 -11.17
N PHE A 400 -4.94 -16.09 -9.91
CA PHE A 400 -5.00 -15.20 -8.75
C PHE A 400 -3.86 -14.16 -8.71
N LEU A 401 -2.74 -14.43 -9.37
CA LEU A 401 -1.63 -13.47 -9.51
C LEU A 401 -1.99 -12.24 -10.35
N LYS A 402 -3.06 -12.29 -11.16
CA LYS A 402 -3.55 -11.14 -11.95
C LYS A 402 -4.08 -9.99 -11.09
N PHE A 403 -4.50 -10.27 -9.85
CA PHE A 403 -5.02 -9.24 -8.94
C PHE A 403 -3.94 -8.45 -8.20
N GLY A 404 -2.67 -8.71 -8.49
CA GLY A 404 -1.55 -8.06 -7.82
C GLY A 404 -0.44 -7.64 -8.78
N THR A 405 0.58 -6.98 -8.22
CA THR A 405 1.77 -6.55 -8.95
C THR A 405 2.75 -7.73 -9.05
N ILE A 406 2.88 -8.33 -10.24
CA ILE A 406 3.69 -9.54 -10.45
C ILE A 406 5.18 -9.31 -10.16
N GLU A 407 5.65 -8.09 -10.34
CA GLU A 407 7.02 -7.64 -10.08
C GLU A 407 7.44 -7.85 -8.61
N ARG A 408 6.48 -7.93 -7.70
CA ARG A 408 6.73 -8.25 -6.27
C ARG A 408 7.34 -9.63 -6.03
N ILE A 409 7.39 -10.51 -7.03
CA ILE A 409 8.15 -11.77 -6.93
C ILE A 409 9.64 -11.49 -6.62
N LEU A 410 10.17 -10.33 -7.06
CA LEU A 410 11.52 -9.88 -6.75
C LEU A 410 11.72 -9.47 -5.27
N ALA A 411 10.67 -9.39 -4.45
CA ALA A 411 10.82 -9.21 -3.01
C ALA A 411 11.58 -10.38 -2.35
N LEU A 412 11.58 -11.56 -2.98
CA LEU A 412 12.35 -12.72 -2.51
C LEU A 412 13.80 -12.71 -3.00
N LEU A 413 14.20 -11.78 -3.87
CA LEU A 413 15.59 -11.68 -4.37
C LEU A 413 16.59 -11.38 -3.24
N PRO A 414 16.36 -10.43 -2.31
CA PRO A 414 17.26 -10.18 -1.19
C PRO A 414 17.47 -11.41 -0.31
N PHE A 415 16.41 -12.18 -0.01
CA PHE A 415 16.52 -13.44 0.71
C PHE A 415 17.40 -14.46 -0.05
N SER A 416 17.16 -14.59 -1.36
CA SER A 416 17.88 -15.50 -2.22
C SER A 416 19.37 -15.14 -2.29
N LEU A 417 19.70 -13.85 -2.44
CA LEU A 417 21.08 -13.35 -2.43
C LEU A 417 21.75 -13.53 -1.06
N ALA A 418 21.04 -13.25 0.03
CA ALA A 418 21.54 -13.46 1.38
C ALA A 418 21.90 -14.94 1.63
N LEU A 419 21.02 -15.87 1.23
CA LEU A 419 21.27 -17.31 1.36
C LEU A 419 22.45 -17.77 0.51
N LEU A 420 22.51 -17.37 -0.77
CA LEU A 420 23.59 -17.74 -1.68
C LEU A 420 24.93 -17.16 -1.23
N SER A 421 24.98 -15.88 -0.86
CA SER A 421 26.21 -15.25 -0.37
C SER A 421 26.71 -15.89 0.93
N GLY A 422 25.78 -16.25 1.83
CA GLY A 422 26.11 -16.98 3.04
C GLY A 422 26.71 -18.37 2.76
N LEU A 423 26.13 -19.13 1.81
CA LEU A 423 26.67 -20.41 1.40
C LEU A 423 28.02 -20.27 0.67
N GLY A 424 28.21 -19.19 -0.09
CA GLY A 424 29.50 -18.84 -0.69
C GLY A 424 30.55 -18.52 0.37
N LEU A 425 30.20 -17.71 1.35
CA LEU A 425 31.07 -17.37 2.48
C LEU A 425 31.41 -18.60 3.34
N ASP A 426 30.44 -19.49 3.59
CA ASP A 426 30.65 -20.77 4.28
C ASP A 426 31.68 -21.64 3.53
N TYR A 427 31.58 -21.71 2.21
CA TYR A 427 32.53 -22.42 1.39
C TYR A 427 33.94 -21.82 1.52
N LEU A 428 34.09 -20.50 1.40
CA LEU A 428 35.39 -19.81 1.49
C LEU A 428 36.05 -19.96 2.86
N THR A 429 35.26 -20.02 3.93
CA THR A 429 35.79 -20.25 5.30
C THR A 429 36.18 -21.72 5.53
N GLY A 430 35.65 -22.64 4.75
CA GLY A 430 35.90 -24.08 4.86
C GLY A 430 37.34 -24.50 4.45
N LYS A 431 37.71 -25.72 4.84
CA LYS A 431 39.01 -26.31 4.47
C LYS A 431 39.10 -26.64 2.99
N GLU A 432 37.98 -26.96 2.34
CA GLU A 432 37.90 -27.33 0.91
C GLU A 432 38.34 -26.21 -0.02
N ALA A 433 38.17 -24.95 0.38
CA ALA A 433 38.56 -23.79 -0.40
C ALA A 433 40.05 -23.73 -0.64
N SER A 434 40.89 -24.21 0.30
CA SER A 434 42.33 -24.15 0.20
C SER A 434 42.92 -24.97 -0.96
N GLY A 435 42.23 -26.05 -1.36
CA GLY A 435 42.62 -26.89 -2.51
C GLY A 435 42.18 -26.35 -3.88
N LYS A 436 41.30 -25.31 -3.92
CA LYS A 436 40.71 -24.78 -5.18
C LYS A 436 41.07 -23.29 -5.40
N ARG A 437 42.15 -22.79 -4.85
CA ARG A 437 42.62 -21.40 -4.97
C ARG A 437 42.57 -20.84 -6.41
N PRO A 438 43.06 -21.55 -7.46
CA PRO A 438 43.02 -21.02 -8.83
C PRO A 438 41.62 -20.79 -9.33
N LEU A 439 40.65 -21.70 -8.99
CA LEU A 439 39.26 -21.57 -9.37
C LEU A 439 38.57 -20.39 -8.64
N ILE A 440 38.87 -20.23 -7.36
CA ILE A 440 38.36 -19.12 -6.54
C ILE A 440 38.85 -17.79 -7.12
N SER A 441 40.17 -17.68 -7.45
CA SER A 441 40.75 -16.49 -8.11
C SER A 441 40.04 -16.18 -9.44
N LYS A 442 39.80 -17.19 -10.28
CA LYS A 442 39.06 -17.01 -11.54
C LYS A 442 37.64 -16.50 -11.32
N ILE A 443 36.90 -17.04 -10.35
CA ILE A 443 35.56 -16.57 -10.00
C ILE A 443 35.59 -15.14 -9.47
N THR A 444 36.58 -14.78 -8.63
CA THR A 444 36.77 -13.41 -8.11
C THR A 444 37.01 -12.44 -9.26
N ILE A 445 37.96 -12.76 -10.18
CA ILE A 445 38.24 -11.94 -11.35
C ILE A 445 37.04 -11.83 -12.26
N PHE A 446 36.32 -12.91 -12.51
CA PHE A 446 35.09 -12.90 -13.32
C PHE A 446 34.03 -12.03 -12.68
N SER A 447 33.77 -12.15 -11.37
CA SER A 447 32.79 -11.30 -10.65
C SER A 447 33.20 -9.82 -10.70
N LEU A 448 34.50 -9.53 -10.55
CA LEU A 448 35.03 -8.16 -10.66
C LEU A 448 34.83 -7.62 -12.08
N ILE A 449 35.19 -8.39 -13.11
CA ILE A 449 34.97 -8.00 -14.51
C ILE A 449 33.48 -7.79 -14.79
N THR A 450 32.61 -8.70 -14.35
CA THR A 450 31.18 -8.58 -14.56
C THR A 450 30.62 -7.31 -13.94
N LEU A 451 30.99 -6.99 -12.69
CA LEU A 451 30.55 -5.76 -12.04
C LEU A 451 31.12 -4.50 -12.72
N LEU A 452 32.35 -4.53 -13.17
CA LEU A 452 32.98 -3.44 -13.92
C LEU A 452 32.34 -3.26 -15.31
N VAL A 453 32.06 -4.36 -16.03
CA VAL A 453 31.32 -4.32 -17.32
C VAL A 453 29.90 -3.80 -17.13
N THR A 454 29.20 -4.25 -16.10
CA THR A 454 27.85 -3.72 -15.77
C THR A 454 27.93 -2.23 -15.50
N PHE A 455 28.93 -1.78 -14.74
CA PHE A 455 29.17 -0.36 -14.51
C PHE A 455 29.46 0.39 -15.81
N THR A 456 30.38 -0.13 -16.66
CA THR A 456 30.74 0.50 -17.95
C THR A 456 29.54 0.55 -18.89
N ALA A 457 28.69 -0.50 -18.89
CA ALA A 457 27.46 -0.52 -19.67
C ALA A 457 26.46 0.55 -19.18
N ILE A 458 26.30 0.70 -17.86
CA ILE A 458 25.47 1.77 -17.26
C ILE A 458 26.03 3.15 -17.66
N TYR A 459 27.36 3.31 -17.67
CA TYR A 459 28.03 4.52 -18.10
C TYR A 459 27.87 4.77 -19.61
N GLY A 460 27.89 3.71 -20.42
CA GLY A 460 27.65 3.76 -21.88
C GLY A 460 26.21 4.14 -22.22
N LEU A 461 25.22 3.60 -21.51
CA LEU A 461 23.81 3.99 -21.64
C LEU A 461 23.61 5.48 -21.35
N ARG A 462 24.42 6.04 -20.44
CA ARG A 462 24.48 7.49 -20.21
C ARG A 462 25.01 8.26 -21.43
N PHE A 463 26.12 7.80 -22.00
CA PHE A 463 26.74 8.46 -23.15
C PHE A 463 25.80 8.50 -24.36
N MET A 464 24.90 7.50 -24.45
CA MET A 464 23.83 7.43 -25.46
C MET A 464 22.60 8.28 -25.13
N GLY A 465 22.61 9.07 -24.04
CA GLY A 465 21.48 9.91 -23.63
C GLY A 465 20.29 9.16 -23.03
N LEU A 466 20.43 7.86 -22.80
CA LEU A 466 19.37 7.00 -22.27
C LEU A 466 19.22 7.08 -20.73
N ILE A 467 20.16 7.74 -20.05
CA ILE A 467 20.14 8.02 -18.60
C ILE A 467 20.64 9.43 -18.34
N SER A 468 19.95 10.24 -17.57
CA SER A 468 20.31 11.63 -17.25
C SER A 468 21.62 11.78 -16.48
N ILE A 469 22.31 12.90 -16.71
CA ILE A 469 23.72 13.14 -16.37
C ILE A 469 23.95 13.76 -15.00
N SER A 470 22.99 14.56 -14.51
CA SER A 470 23.22 15.43 -13.35
C SER A 470 23.69 14.70 -12.08
N GLU A 471 23.52 13.41 -12.04
CA GLU A 471 23.61 12.57 -10.86
C GLU A 471 24.85 11.70 -10.76
N MET A 472 25.46 11.38 -11.89
CA MET A 472 26.75 10.71 -11.85
C MET A 472 27.87 11.61 -11.29
N LYS A 473 27.61 12.90 -11.09
CA LYS A 473 28.46 13.81 -10.32
C LYS A 473 28.26 13.70 -8.81
N SER A 474 27.30 12.89 -8.34
CA SER A 474 27.08 12.71 -6.91
C SER A 474 28.28 11.98 -6.27
N PRO A 475 28.89 12.52 -5.21
CA PRO A 475 29.98 11.85 -4.47
C PRO A 475 29.58 10.45 -4.00
N ARG A 476 28.30 10.16 -3.88
CA ARG A 476 27.76 8.87 -3.43
C ARG A 476 28.07 7.70 -4.36
N ILE A 477 28.19 7.92 -5.66
CA ILE A 477 28.57 6.88 -6.63
C ILE A 477 29.97 6.36 -6.37
N PHE A 478 30.89 7.25 -6.02
CA PHE A 478 32.28 6.87 -5.72
C PHE A 478 32.37 5.95 -4.51
N VAL A 479 31.46 6.07 -3.54
CA VAL A 479 31.41 5.14 -2.41
C VAL A 479 31.10 3.72 -2.91
N TYR A 480 30.05 3.53 -3.72
CA TYR A 480 29.74 2.21 -4.27
C TYR A 480 30.83 1.66 -5.18
N LEU A 481 31.48 2.51 -5.97
CA LEU A 481 32.65 2.13 -6.76
C LEU A 481 33.82 1.67 -5.88
N GLY A 482 34.04 2.35 -4.77
CA GLY A 482 35.05 1.97 -3.78
C GLY A 482 34.76 0.64 -3.08
N LEU A 483 33.46 0.30 -2.87
CA LEU A 483 33.07 -0.97 -2.28
C LEU A 483 33.41 -2.19 -3.17
N ILE A 484 33.48 -2.02 -4.49
CA ILE A 484 33.82 -3.11 -5.43
C ILE A 484 35.24 -3.63 -5.17
N PRO A 485 36.33 -2.83 -5.26
CA PRO A 485 37.68 -3.31 -4.99
C PRO A 485 37.86 -3.74 -3.54
N VAL A 486 37.21 -3.09 -2.57
CA VAL A 486 37.29 -3.50 -1.17
C VAL A 486 36.68 -4.89 -0.97
N SER A 487 35.54 -5.18 -1.60
CA SER A 487 34.92 -6.50 -1.57
C SER A 487 35.80 -7.56 -2.22
N ALA A 488 36.40 -7.26 -3.38
CA ALA A 488 37.33 -8.15 -4.04
C ALA A 488 38.58 -8.41 -3.17
N ALA A 489 39.12 -7.39 -2.50
CA ALA A 489 40.24 -7.52 -1.58
C ALA A 489 39.90 -8.43 -0.39
N ILE A 490 38.73 -8.26 0.23
CA ILE A 490 38.30 -9.12 1.34
C ILE A 490 38.14 -10.58 0.86
N VAL A 491 37.57 -10.83 -0.31
CA VAL A 491 37.47 -12.18 -0.87
C VAL A 491 38.85 -12.76 -1.12
N SER A 492 39.79 -11.94 -1.59
CA SER A 492 41.18 -12.37 -1.83
C SER A 492 41.91 -12.79 -0.54
N LEU A 493 41.59 -12.18 0.62
CA LEU A 493 42.16 -12.59 1.91
C LEU A 493 41.82 -14.05 2.29
N PHE A 494 40.66 -14.57 1.86
CA PHE A 494 40.31 -15.99 2.07
C PHE A 494 41.21 -16.93 1.26
N ILE A 495 41.81 -16.44 0.16
CA ILE A 495 42.62 -17.21 -0.75
C ILE A 495 44.06 -17.29 -0.25
N TRP A 496 44.59 -16.19 0.30
CA TRP A 496 46.02 -16.06 0.60
C TRP A 496 46.50 -16.98 1.71
N THR A 497 45.90 -16.90 2.89
CA THR A 497 46.28 -17.78 4.01
C THR A 497 45.14 -18.17 4.90
N ASN A 498 45.22 -19.36 5.54
CA ASN A 498 44.21 -19.77 6.53
C ASN A 498 44.18 -18.88 7.79
N ARG A 499 45.27 -18.16 8.08
CA ARG A 499 45.39 -17.26 9.24
C ARG A 499 44.51 -16.02 9.04
N LEU A 500 44.36 -15.53 7.81
CA LEU A 500 43.58 -14.34 7.49
C LEU A 500 42.06 -14.61 7.36
N LYS A 501 41.62 -15.86 7.31
CA LYS A 501 40.19 -16.20 7.18
C LYS A 501 39.33 -15.60 8.27
N LYS A 502 39.77 -15.58 9.53
CA LYS A 502 39.03 -14.95 10.63
C LYS A 502 38.93 -13.44 10.44
N LEU A 503 40.03 -12.79 10.06
CA LEU A 503 40.04 -11.36 9.76
C LEU A 503 39.09 -11.05 8.59
N ALA A 504 39.19 -11.77 7.48
CA ALA A 504 38.36 -11.61 6.31
C ALA A 504 36.85 -11.77 6.66
N LEU A 505 36.53 -12.73 7.51
CA LEU A 505 35.16 -12.95 7.98
C LEU A 505 34.65 -11.80 8.85
N THR A 506 35.47 -11.28 9.77
CA THR A 506 35.15 -10.11 10.58
C THR A 506 34.93 -8.87 9.70
N LEU A 507 35.88 -8.62 8.76
CA LEU A 507 35.78 -7.51 7.81
C LEU A 507 34.55 -7.64 6.91
N SER A 508 34.16 -8.86 6.51
CA SER A 508 32.91 -9.10 5.73
C SER A 508 31.68 -8.66 6.51
N ILE A 509 31.60 -8.92 7.81
CA ILE A 509 30.45 -8.53 8.65
C ILE A 509 30.42 -7.01 8.84
N ILE A 510 31.56 -6.40 9.12
CA ILE A 510 31.66 -4.95 9.30
C ILE A 510 31.31 -4.24 7.99
N LEU A 511 31.91 -4.67 6.87
CA LEU A 511 31.67 -4.05 5.58
C LEU A 511 30.21 -4.12 5.17
N ILE A 512 29.59 -5.31 5.29
CA ILE A 512 28.19 -5.47 4.88
C ILE A 512 27.25 -4.64 5.73
N PHE A 513 27.48 -4.55 7.04
CA PHE A 513 26.67 -3.69 7.89
C PHE A 513 26.85 -2.20 7.56
N ALA A 514 28.08 -1.75 7.37
CA ALA A 514 28.39 -0.37 7.01
C ALA A 514 27.80 0.00 5.63
N ASP A 515 27.92 -0.88 4.64
CA ASP A 515 27.37 -0.71 3.30
C ASP A 515 25.84 -0.59 3.33
N LEU A 516 25.16 -1.52 4.01
CA LEU A 516 23.70 -1.50 4.12
C LEU A 516 23.20 -0.33 4.97
N ALA A 517 23.93 0.05 6.04
CA ALA A 517 23.60 1.21 6.85
C ALA A 517 23.72 2.52 6.03
N TRP A 518 24.84 2.67 5.30
CA TRP A 518 25.03 3.81 4.40
C TRP A 518 23.95 3.90 3.32
N SER A 519 23.55 2.75 2.76
CA SER A 519 22.54 2.70 1.70
C SER A 519 21.11 2.89 2.23
N GLY A 520 20.84 2.43 3.45
CA GLY A 520 19.49 2.33 4.00
C GLY A 520 19.03 3.52 4.83
N MET A 521 19.95 4.23 5.54
CA MET A 521 19.56 5.30 6.48
C MET A 521 18.75 6.43 5.84
N ASP A 522 19.03 6.78 4.57
CA ASP A 522 18.29 7.84 3.85
C ASP A 522 17.00 7.33 3.17
N LEU A 523 16.70 6.03 3.22
CA LEU A 523 15.52 5.46 2.59
C LEU A 523 14.27 5.54 3.49
N ILE A 524 14.45 5.82 4.77
CA ILE A 524 13.39 5.91 5.75
C ILE A 524 13.16 7.37 6.11
N MET A 525 11.89 7.73 6.14
CA MET A 525 11.45 9.00 6.67
C MET A 525 11.00 8.83 8.10
N THR A 526 11.55 9.61 9.00
CA THR A 526 11.08 9.69 10.38
C THR A 526 10.49 11.07 10.64
N THR A 527 9.42 11.13 11.41
CA THR A 527 8.75 12.37 11.80
C THR A 527 8.83 12.53 13.31
N PRO A 528 9.20 13.72 13.85
CA PRO A 528 9.13 14.00 15.28
C PRO A 528 7.73 13.70 15.83
N LEU A 529 7.66 13.05 17.01
CA LEU A 529 6.39 12.60 17.59
C LEU A 529 5.37 13.71 17.79
N ASN A 530 5.81 14.93 18.08
CA ASN A 530 4.95 16.10 18.27
C ASN A 530 4.34 16.64 16.96
N ARG A 531 4.91 16.29 15.79
CA ARG A 531 4.39 16.66 14.46
C ARG A 531 3.43 15.62 13.89
N THR A 532 3.34 14.45 14.50
CA THR A 532 2.55 13.34 13.97
C THR A 532 1.07 13.54 14.28
N PHE A 533 0.28 13.99 13.31
CA PHE A 533 -1.18 14.13 13.39
C PHE A 533 -1.64 14.92 14.63
N PHE A 534 -1.15 16.15 14.81
CA PHE A 534 -1.61 17.02 15.90
C PHE A 534 -2.98 17.64 15.57
N VAL A 535 -3.75 17.96 16.63
CA VAL A 535 -5.05 18.61 16.51
C VAL A 535 -4.86 20.10 16.27
N THR A 536 -5.53 20.65 15.25
CA THR A 536 -5.56 22.09 14.96
C THR A 536 -6.87 22.73 15.45
N PRO A 537 -6.95 24.06 15.60
CA PRO A 537 -8.16 24.73 16.08
C PRO A 537 -9.41 24.45 15.22
N GLY A 538 -9.25 24.32 13.88
CA GLY A 538 -10.34 23.95 12.99
C GLY A 538 -10.83 22.54 13.21
N LEU A 539 -9.90 21.57 13.44
CA LEU A 539 -10.27 20.20 13.79
C LEU A 539 -10.96 20.13 15.15
N GLU A 540 -10.43 20.85 16.14
CA GLU A 540 -11.04 20.91 17.48
C GLU A 540 -12.48 21.41 17.42
N LYS A 541 -12.75 22.43 16.57
CA LYS A 541 -14.11 22.96 16.37
C LYS A 541 -15.09 21.91 15.85
N ILE A 542 -14.65 21.06 14.90
CA ILE A 542 -15.50 19.99 14.35
C ILE A 542 -15.65 18.85 15.37
N MET A 543 -14.57 18.47 16.03
CA MET A 543 -14.57 17.40 17.03
C MET A 543 -15.39 17.73 18.27
N SER A 544 -15.66 19.01 18.55
CA SER A 544 -16.51 19.45 19.65
C SER A 544 -18.01 19.28 19.38
N ASP A 545 -18.41 18.96 18.15
CA ASP A 545 -19.80 18.65 17.80
C ASP A 545 -20.13 17.22 18.21
N ASN A 546 -21.15 17.05 19.04
CA ASN A 546 -21.55 15.74 19.57
C ASN A 546 -22.51 14.96 18.67
N ASP A 547 -22.99 15.55 17.57
CA ASP A 547 -23.86 14.88 16.63
C ASP A 547 -23.10 13.78 15.87
N LYS A 548 -23.83 12.80 15.35
CA LYS A 548 -23.27 11.79 14.46
C LYS A 548 -23.38 12.29 13.02
N PHE A 549 -22.26 12.63 12.42
CA PHE A 549 -22.18 13.23 11.08
C PHE A 549 -21.01 12.68 10.27
N ARG A 550 -21.00 13.01 8.99
CA ARG A 550 -19.85 12.83 8.10
C ARG A 550 -19.31 14.16 7.62
N ILE A 551 -18.03 14.10 7.23
CA ILE A 551 -17.33 15.19 6.55
C ILE A 551 -17.14 14.87 5.08
N LEU A 552 -16.89 15.92 4.29
CA LEU A 552 -16.38 15.87 2.95
C LEU A 552 -15.13 16.74 2.87
N THR A 553 -14.08 16.28 2.16
CA THR A 553 -12.84 17.04 2.00
C THR A 553 -12.66 17.45 0.54
N ILE A 554 -12.36 18.74 0.29
CA ILE A 554 -12.18 19.29 -1.06
C ILE A 554 -10.79 19.89 -1.18
N GLY A 555 -10.11 19.61 -2.28
CA GLY A 555 -8.77 20.13 -2.56
C GLY A 555 -7.67 19.44 -1.75
N GLN A 556 -6.73 20.24 -1.24
CA GLN A 556 -5.55 19.73 -0.53
C GLN A 556 -5.76 19.67 0.99
N VAL A 557 -6.97 19.30 1.44
CA VAL A 557 -7.33 19.21 2.86
C VAL A 557 -7.47 17.75 3.26
N MET A 558 -6.92 17.37 4.40
CA MET A 558 -7.04 16.07 5.05
C MET A 558 -7.14 14.91 4.05
N PRO A 559 -6.04 14.36 3.58
CA PRO A 559 -6.09 13.28 2.62
C PRO A 559 -6.83 12.06 3.18
N ALA A 560 -7.37 11.23 2.29
CA ALA A 560 -8.21 10.09 2.61
C ALA A 560 -7.71 9.29 3.82
N ASN A 561 -8.63 8.90 4.69
CA ASN A 561 -8.46 8.12 5.91
C ASN A 561 -7.74 8.84 7.08
N THR A 562 -7.04 9.96 6.89
CA THR A 562 -6.41 10.67 8.03
C THR A 562 -7.44 11.16 9.05
N PHE A 563 -8.67 11.38 8.63
CA PHE A 563 -9.78 11.78 9.49
C PHE A 563 -10.19 10.69 10.51
N TRP A 564 -9.87 9.40 10.28
CA TRP A 564 -10.13 8.33 11.27
C TRP A 564 -9.44 8.61 12.61
N ILE A 565 -8.23 9.18 12.55
CA ILE A 565 -7.38 9.47 13.73
C ILE A 565 -8.06 10.47 14.67
N TYR A 566 -8.96 11.28 14.13
CA TYR A 566 -9.75 12.28 14.87
C TYR A 566 -11.18 11.79 15.18
N GLY A 567 -11.50 10.52 14.90
CA GLY A 567 -12.85 9.98 15.10
C GLY A 567 -13.87 10.51 14.09
N LEU A 568 -13.44 11.19 13.03
CA LEU A 568 -14.31 11.75 12.00
C LEU A 568 -14.63 10.71 10.93
N GLU A 569 -15.88 10.68 10.48
CA GLU A 569 -16.35 9.83 9.38
C GLU A 569 -16.45 10.65 8.11
N SER A 570 -16.19 10.02 6.95
CA SER A 570 -16.26 10.68 5.64
C SER A 570 -16.99 9.83 4.60
N VAL A 571 -17.55 10.51 3.61
CA VAL A 571 -18.05 9.89 2.38
C VAL A 571 -16.90 9.45 1.46
N GLU A 572 -15.71 9.99 1.67
CA GLU A 572 -14.50 9.64 0.90
C GLU A 572 -13.70 8.56 1.62
N GLY A 573 -12.65 8.10 0.97
CA GLY A 573 -11.75 7.12 1.57
C GLY A 573 -10.74 6.55 0.60
N TYR A 574 -9.86 5.72 1.15
CA TYR A 574 -8.87 4.97 0.40
C TYR A 574 -8.74 3.55 0.95
N ASP A 575 -9.32 2.58 0.25
CA ASP A 575 -9.12 1.15 0.51
C ASP A 575 -8.95 0.41 -0.83
N PRO A 576 -7.86 -0.37 -0.99
CA PRO A 576 -7.67 -1.18 -2.20
C PRO A 576 -8.82 -2.14 -2.52
N ILE A 577 -9.70 -2.42 -1.56
CA ILE A 577 -10.89 -3.26 -1.72
C ILE A 577 -12.14 -2.38 -1.55
N LEU A 578 -12.21 -1.30 -2.34
CA LEU A 578 -13.39 -0.43 -2.38
C LEU A 578 -14.62 -1.22 -2.87
N PRO A 579 -15.77 -1.20 -2.15
CA PRO A 579 -17.00 -1.85 -2.60
C PRO A 579 -17.50 -1.28 -3.94
N ALA A 580 -17.82 -2.16 -4.89
CA ALA A 580 -18.34 -1.77 -6.21
C ALA A 580 -19.65 -1.00 -6.09
N GLN A 581 -20.55 -1.43 -5.18
CA GLN A 581 -21.80 -0.74 -4.88
C GLN A 581 -21.58 0.74 -4.51
N TYR A 582 -20.58 1.05 -3.66
CA TYR A 582 -20.30 2.44 -3.30
C TYR A 582 -19.73 3.26 -4.45
N ARG A 583 -18.86 2.65 -5.29
CA ARG A 583 -18.38 3.27 -6.54
C ARG A 583 -19.56 3.67 -7.41
N ASP A 584 -20.51 2.77 -7.64
CA ASP A 584 -21.67 3.01 -8.49
C ASP A 584 -22.53 4.13 -7.93
N PHE A 585 -22.74 4.15 -6.63
CA PHE A 585 -23.48 5.22 -5.95
C PHE A 585 -22.91 6.61 -6.16
N ILE A 586 -21.58 6.76 -6.27
CA ILE A 586 -20.94 8.06 -6.49
C ILE A 586 -20.67 8.39 -7.96
N THR A 587 -20.65 7.39 -8.85
CA THR A 587 -20.27 7.60 -10.27
C THR A 587 -21.48 7.64 -11.23
N LEU A 588 -22.52 6.87 -10.97
CA LEU A 588 -23.69 6.80 -11.85
C LEU A 588 -24.51 8.09 -11.86
N PRO A 589 -24.79 8.77 -10.73
CA PRO A 589 -25.57 9.99 -10.75
C PRO A 589 -24.72 11.18 -11.21
N GLY A 590 -24.66 11.44 -12.53
CA GLY A 590 -24.02 12.63 -13.09
C GLY A 590 -22.54 12.79 -12.74
N ASN A 591 -21.84 11.70 -12.39
CA ASN A 591 -20.41 11.71 -11.97
C ASN A 591 -20.13 12.59 -10.73
N ILE A 592 -20.98 12.57 -9.71
CA ILE A 592 -20.77 13.29 -8.44
C ILE A 592 -19.38 13.00 -7.87
N GLY A 593 -18.91 11.77 -8.02
CA GLY A 593 -17.60 11.35 -7.57
C GLY A 593 -16.83 10.53 -8.59
N SER A 594 -15.68 10.06 -8.18
CA SER A 594 -14.85 9.12 -8.92
C SER A 594 -14.24 8.08 -7.99
N ALA A 595 -14.11 6.88 -8.51
CA ALA A 595 -13.38 5.81 -7.84
C ALA A 595 -12.19 5.39 -8.70
N SER A 596 -10.99 5.55 -8.16
CA SER A 596 -9.78 5.13 -8.87
C SER A 596 -9.56 3.62 -8.76
N THR A 597 -8.87 3.04 -9.74
CA THR A 597 -8.46 1.62 -9.74
C THR A 597 -7.66 1.22 -8.49
N ASN A 598 -7.04 2.19 -7.81
CA ASN A 598 -6.30 1.98 -6.58
C ASN A 598 -7.20 1.94 -5.33
N GLY A 599 -8.49 2.23 -5.45
CA GLY A 599 -9.45 2.20 -4.34
C GLY A 599 -9.62 3.54 -3.63
N LYS A 600 -9.28 4.67 -4.25
CA LYS A 600 -9.64 6.01 -3.75
C LYS A 600 -11.01 6.39 -4.27
N ALA A 601 -11.92 6.77 -3.37
CA ALA A 601 -13.16 7.43 -3.70
C ALA A 601 -13.05 8.92 -3.33
N ASN A 602 -13.29 9.78 -4.31
CA ASN A 602 -13.28 11.23 -4.14
C ASN A 602 -14.58 11.80 -4.70
N ILE A 603 -15.15 12.79 -4.01
CA ILE A 603 -16.31 13.54 -4.48
C ILE A 603 -15.81 14.74 -5.28
N LYS A 604 -16.29 14.89 -6.52
CA LYS A 604 -15.85 15.93 -7.45
C LYS A 604 -16.72 17.16 -7.40
N PHE A 605 -18.03 16.94 -7.25
CA PHE A 605 -19.03 17.99 -7.27
C PHE A 605 -19.88 17.97 -6.00
N LEU A 606 -20.25 19.15 -5.53
CA LEU A 606 -21.20 19.29 -4.45
C LEU A 606 -22.62 19.19 -5.02
N ASP A 607 -23.30 18.17 -4.62
CA ASP A 607 -24.73 17.97 -4.85
C ASP A 607 -25.44 17.98 -3.49
N GLN A 608 -26.42 18.91 -3.32
CA GLN A 608 -27.11 19.09 -2.03
C GLN A 608 -27.85 17.82 -1.59
N ARG A 609 -28.41 17.07 -2.54
CA ARG A 609 -29.10 15.81 -2.29
C ARG A 609 -28.12 14.74 -1.79
N PHE A 610 -26.99 14.60 -2.48
CA PHE A 610 -25.94 13.69 -2.04
C PHE A 610 -25.43 14.04 -0.64
N LEU A 611 -25.16 15.33 -0.37
CA LEU A 611 -24.70 15.79 0.94
C LEU A 611 -25.70 15.46 2.05
N ASN A 612 -27.02 15.68 1.78
CA ASN A 612 -28.07 15.42 2.74
C ASN A 612 -28.22 13.92 3.01
N LEU A 613 -28.37 13.09 1.96
CA LEU A 613 -28.54 11.64 2.05
C LEU A 613 -27.33 10.95 2.71
N THR A 614 -26.12 11.46 2.47
CA THR A 614 -24.93 10.89 3.07
C THR A 614 -24.61 11.45 4.45
N ASN A 615 -25.50 12.30 5.03
CA ASN A 615 -25.31 12.92 6.34
C ASN A 615 -24.03 13.76 6.43
N VAL A 616 -23.61 14.43 5.33
CA VAL A 616 -22.47 15.34 5.33
C VAL A 616 -22.87 16.65 5.99
N LYS A 617 -22.37 16.89 7.21
CA LYS A 617 -22.62 18.10 7.98
C LYS A 617 -21.53 19.15 7.81
N TYR A 618 -20.29 18.72 7.60
CA TYR A 618 -19.15 19.65 7.43
C TYR A 618 -18.39 19.35 6.14
N ILE A 619 -18.04 20.41 5.43
CA ILE A 619 -17.19 20.37 4.25
C ILE A 619 -15.91 21.14 4.58
N LEU A 620 -14.75 20.47 4.42
CA LEU A 620 -13.43 21.02 4.67
C LEU A 620 -12.77 21.34 3.33
N SER A 621 -12.31 22.58 3.15
CA SER A 621 -11.75 23.00 1.87
C SER A 621 -10.52 23.88 2.04
N ASP A 622 -9.62 23.84 1.04
CA ASP A 622 -8.50 24.77 0.87
C ASP A 622 -8.88 26.03 0.11
N SER A 623 -10.03 26.02 -0.55
CA SER A 623 -10.51 27.09 -1.41
C SER A 623 -11.99 27.36 -1.18
N LYS A 624 -12.54 28.35 -1.87
CA LYS A 624 -13.98 28.54 -1.94
C LYS A 624 -14.64 27.30 -2.58
N ILE A 625 -15.82 26.93 -2.13
CA ILE A 625 -16.55 25.77 -2.62
C ILE A 625 -16.88 25.94 -4.11
N MET A 626 -16.70 24.89 -4.90
CA MET A 626 -17.04 24.87 -6.31
C MET A 626 -18.51 24.49 -6.51
N THR A 627 -19.25 25.35 -7.20
CA THR A 627 -20.53 25.05 -7.82
C THR A 627 -20.36 24.35 -9.18
N LYS A 628 -21.45 23.98 -9.83
CA LYS A 628 -21.55 23.23 -11.12
C LYS A 628 -20.71 23.81 -12.32
N GLY A 629 -19.87 24.80 -12.15
CA GLY A 629 -19.12 25.50 -13.23
C GLY A 629 -17.73 24.97 -13.50
N ASN A 630 -17.46 23.67 -13.38
CA ASN A 630 -16.13 23.14 -13.73
C ASN A 630 -15.94 23.08 -15.25
N ILE A 631 -15.27 24.10 -15.78
CA ILE A 631 -15.00 24.26 -17.21
C ILE A 631 -14.17 23.09 -17.74
N PHE A 632 -13.27 22.54 -16.95
CA PHE A 632 -12.51 21.36 -17.31
C PHE A 632 -13.41 20.15 -17.62
N GLU A 633 -14.45 19.91 -16.82
CA GLU A 633 -15.37 18.80 -17.06
C GLU A 633 -16.34 19.08 -18.23
N MET A 634 -16.73 20.33 -18.40
CA MET A 634 -17.61 20.76 -19.51
C MET A 634 -16.90 20.75 -20.87
N PHE A 635 -15.57 20.76 -20.89
CA PHE A 635 -14.81 20.76 -22.12
C PHE A 635 -15.04 19.46 -22.91
N ASP A 636 -15.44 19.63 -24.16
CA ASP A 636 -15.64 18.57 -25.14
C ASP A 636 -14.83 18.90 -26.40
N SER A 637 -13.80 18.12 -26.70
CA SER A 637 -12.92 18.31 -27.84
C SER A 637 -13.65 18.26 -29.18
N THR A 638 -14.83 17.64 -29.27
CA THR A 638 -15.64 17.58 -30.50
C THR A 638 -16.30 18.90 -30.84
N LYS A 639 -16.35 19.84 -29.91
CA LYS A 639 -16.97 21.18 -30.05
C LYS A 639 -15.96 22.29 -30.32
N VAL A 640 -14.69 21.97 -30.50
CA VAL A 640 -13.63 22.92 -30.76
C VAL A 640 -13.77 23.45 -32.21
N LYS A 641 -13.66 24.77 -32.38
CA LYS A 641 -13.92 25.43 -33.68
C LYS A 641 -12.67 25.73 -34.52
N GLU A 642 -11.48 25.78 -33.92
CA GLU A 642 -10.19 26.02 -34.62
C GLU A 642 -9.09 25.09 -34.06
N GLY A 643 -8.19 24.68 -34.97
CA GLY A 643 -7.04 23.81 -34.66
C GLY A 643 -7.25 22.34 -35.00
N ASP A 644 -6.17 21.55 -34.89
CA ASP A 644 -6.25 20.11 -35.08
C ASP A 644 -6.93 19.48 -33.85
N LEU A 645 -8.11 18.93 -34.04
CA LEU A 645 -8.92 18.27 -33.00
C LEU A 645 -8.15 17.21 -32.21
N ALA A 646 -7.18 16.53 -32.84
CA ALA A 646 -6.34 15.53 -32.18
C ALA A 646 -5.35 16.14 -31.16
N SER A 647 -5.11 17.44 -31.24
CA SER A 647 -4.16 18.13 -30.35
C SER A 647 -4.76 18.67 -29.06
N TYR A 648 -6.11 18.70 -28.94
CA TYR A 648 -6.79 19.09 -27.72
C TYR A 648 -7.00 17.86 -26.83
N LYS A 649 -6.41 17.86 -25.64
CA LYS A 649 -6.52 16.71 -24.72
C LYS A 649 -6.80 17.17 -23.31
N LYS A 650 -7.62 16.39 -22.62
CA LYS A 650 -7.64 16.38 -21.15
C LYS A 650 -6.51 15.49 -20.66
N ASP A 651 -5.69 16.01 -19.76
CA ASP A 651 -4.56 15.32 -19.18
C ASP A 651 -4.40 15.73 -17.70
N VAL A 652 -3.48 15.12 -17.00
CA VAL A 652 -3.07 15.53 -15.66
C VAL A 652 -1.57 15.74 -15.67
N TRP A 653 -1.16 16.99 -15.53
CA TRP A 653 0.26 17.33 -15.50
C TRP A 653 0.78 17.35 -14.06
N ASN A 654 1.89 16.64 -13.87
CA ASN A 654 2.58 16.58 -12.59
C ASN A 654 3.95 17.23 -12.73
N PHE A 655 4.07 18.49 -12.32
CA PHE A 655 5.36 19.12 -12.09
C PHE A 655 5.28 20.08 -10.89
N GLN A 656 6.40 20.30 -10.23
CA GLN A 656 6.52 21.11 -9.01
C GLN A 656 5.58 20.65 -7.89
N GLU A 657 5.45 19.32 -7.69
CA GLU A 657 4.64 18.69 -6.65
C GLU A 657 3.12 18.90 -6.77
N HIS A 658 2.64 19.48 -7.88
CA HIS A 658 1.23 19.68 -8.16
C HIS A 658 0.74 18.75 -9.28
N ASN A 659 -0.30 17.99 -8.99
CA ASN A 659 -1.08 17.23 -9.97
C ASN A 659 -2.26 18.08 -10.42
N ILE A 660 -2.15 18.76 -11.55
CA ILE A 660 -3.21 19.64 -12.03
C ILE A 660 -3.84 19.02 -13.28
N PRO A 661 -5.19 18.82 -13.28
CA PRO A 661 -5.91 18.46 -14.50
C PRO A 661 -5.84 19.61 -15.48
N VAL A 662 -5.48 19.31 -16.74
CA VAL A 662 -5.22 20.33 -17.78
C VAL A 662 -5.99 20.06 -19.04
N ILE A 663 -6.40 21.14 -19.72
CA ILE A 663 -6.79 21.13 -21.12
C ILE A 663 -5.57 21.61 -21.89
N THR A 664 -4.91 20.72 -22.63
CA THR A 664 -3.81 21.08 -23.52
C THR A 664 -4.39 21.59 -24.84
N THR A 665 -3.82 22.68 -25.33
CA THR A 665 -4.26 23.32 -26.55
C THR A 665 -3.09 23.47 -27.50
N PRO A 666 -3.29 23.31 -28.85
CA PRO A 666 -2.23 23.67 -29.76
C PRO A 666 -1.99 25.19 -29.72
N PRO A 667 -0.77 25.66 -30.03
CA PRO A 667 -0.54 27.09 -30.24
C PRO A 667 -1.42 27.63 -31.40
N LYS A 668 -1.88 28.87 -31.26
CA LYS A 668 -2.80 29.51 -32.21
C LYS A 668 -4.15 28.82 -32.34
N SER A 669 -4.74 28.56 -31.19
CA SER A 669 -6.04 27.91 -31.14
C SER A 669 -6.93 28.46 -30.01
N TYR A 670 -8.22 28.16 -30.08
CA TYR A 670 -9.14 28.50 -29.00
C TYR A 670 -10.23 27.45 -28.84
N PHE A 671 -10.74 27.30 -27.60
CA PHE A 671 -11.98 26.61 -27.34
C PHE A 671 -12.98 27.52 -26.61
N GLY A 672 -14.26 27.34 -26.89
CA GLY A 672 -15.34 28.12 -26.30
C GLY A 672 -16.30 27.23 -25.53
N ILE A 673 -16.75 27.70 -24.34
CA ILE A 673 -17.72 27.05 -23.51
C ILE A 673 -18.82 28.01 -23.12
N TRP A 674 -20.08 27.64 -23.40
CA TRP A 674 -21.25 28.38 -22.94
C TRP A 674 -21.54 28.08 -21.49
N VAL A 675 -21.65 29.14 -20.69
CA VAL A 675 -21.90 29.05 -19.26
C VAL A 675 -22.81 30.19 -18.82
N THR A 676 -23.67 29.93 -17.85
CA THR A 676 -24.37 30.99 -17.14
C THR A 676 -23.47 31.45 -15.99
N ILE A 677 -23.13 32.73 -16.01
CA ILE A 677 -22.30 33.31 -14.93
C ILE A 677 -23.14 33.44 -13.66
N PRO A 678 -22.68 32.91 -12.52
CA PRO A 678 -23.36 33.04 -11.25
C PRO A 678 -23.68 34.50 -10.89
N GLU A 679 -24.78 34.72 -10.16
CA GLU A 679 -25.23 36.06 -9.79
C GLU A 679 -24.33 36.73 -8.73
N ASP A 680 -23.80 35.92 -7.79
CA ASP A 680 -23.03 36.46 -6.66
C ASP A 680 -21.54 36.26 -6.85
N LYS A 681 -20.80 37.36 -7.07
CA LYS A 681 -19.34 37.46 -7.16
C LYS A 681 -18.67 36.34 -7.94
N PRO A 682 -19.04 36.13 -9.21
CA PRO A 682 -18.48 35.08 -10.01
C PRO A 682 -16.99 35.35 -10.31
N ILE A 683 -16.16 34.33 -10.08
CA ILE A 683 -14.71 34.36 -10.33
C ILE A 683 -14.36 33.21 -11.26
N LEU A 684 -13.65 33.52 -12.37
CA LEU A 684 -13.02 32.48 -13.19
C LEU A 684 -11.61 32.23 -12.70
N GLU A 685 -11.35 31.02 -12.26
CA GLU A 685 -10.03 30.59 -11.79
C GLU A 685 -9.42 29.56 -12.73
N PHE A 686 -8.10 29.63 -12.97
CA PHE A 686 -7.36 28.64 -13.76
C PHE A 686 -5.86 28.76 -13.49
N TYR A 687 -5.13 27.70 -13.84
CA TYR A 687 -3.68 27.72 -13.93
C TYR A 687 -3.27 27.79 -15.40
N ARG A 688 -2.09 28.33 -15.67
CA ARG A 688 -1.47 28.31 -17.00
C ARG A 688 -0.03 27.84 -16.90
N ALA A 689 0.36 27.01 -17.85
CA ALA A 689 1.72 26.49 -17.98
C ALA A 689 2.01 26.08 -19.42
N LEU A 690 3.29 25.94 -19.74
CA LEU A 690 3.79 25.27 -20.94
C LEU A 690 4.40 23.93 -20.56
N ASP A 691 4.27 22.94 -21.46
CA ASP A 691 4.79 21.58 -21.23
C ASP A 691 6.27 21.64 -20.82
N PRO A 692 6.64 21.10 -19.63
CA PRO A 692 8.01 21.08 -19.14
C PRO A 692 9.02 20.47 -20.11
N ASN A 693 8.58 19.52 -20.94
CA ASN A 693 9.44 18.90 -21.95
C ASN A 693 9.89 19.86 -23.06
N THR A 694 9.22 21.00 -23.21
CA THR A 694 9.54 22.01 -24.25
C THR A 694 10.43 23.13 -23.75
N TRP A 695 10.69 23.28 -22.45
CA TRP A 695 11.45 24.39 -21.87
C TRP A 695 12.91 24.49 -22.32
N ASN A 696 13.50 23.39 -22.79
CA ASN A 696 14.87 23.31 -23.26
C ASN A 696 14.94 23.33 -24.81
N SER A 697 13.84 23.58 -25.49
CA SER A 697 13.81 23.75 -26.95
C SER A 697 14.60 25.00 -27.34
N LYS A 698 15.36 24.92 -28.44
CA LYS A 698 16.05 26.08 -29.00
C LYS A 698 15.15 26.93 -29.92
N GLU A 699 13.90 26.52 -30.12
CA GLU A 699 12.97 27.15 -31.03
C GLU A 699 11.68 27.49 -30.27
N GLY A 700 11.33 28.78 -30.23
CA GLY A 700 10.07 29.27 -29.69
C GLY A 700 10.24 30.51 -28.79
N ASP A 701 9.26 31.41 -28.87
CA ASP A 701 9.25 32.72 -28.19
C ASP A 701 8.16 32.83 -27.11
N GLY A 702 7.56 31.70 -26.69
CA GLY A 702 6.50 31.69 -25.67
C GLY A 702 5.09 31.83 -26.26
N VAL A 703 4.08 31.93 -25.40
CA VAL A 703 2.65 31.93 -25.69
C VAL A 703 1.93 33.03 -24.94
N TYR A 704 0.98 33.71 -25.62
CA TYR A 704 -0.04 34.49 -24.94
C TYR A 704 -1.25 33.62 -24.59
N PHE A 705 -1.63 33.63 -23.32
CA PHE A 705 -2.89 33.09 -22.82
C PHE A 705 -3.91 34.22 -22.74
N LYS A 706 -5.06 34.06 -23.43
CA LYS A 706 -6.11 35.09 -23.46
C LYS A 706 -7.46 34.44 -23.13
N VAL A 707 -8.26 35.12 -22.33
CA VAL A 707 -9.67 34.75 -22.10
C VAL A 707 -10.55 35.89 -22.61
N PHE A 708 -11.53 35.51 -23.44
CA PHE A 708 -12.59 36.42 -23.89
C PHE A 708 -13.92 35.99 -23.30
N VAL A 709 -14.78 36.96 -23.04
CA VAL A 709 -16.18 36.76 -22.75
C VAL A 709 -17.00 37.27 -23.92
N ARG A 710 -17.75 36.36 -24.54
CA ARG A 710 -18.68 36.75 -25.62
C ARG A 710 -20.10 36.81 -25.03
N SER A 711 -20.69 38.00 -25.04
CA SER A 711 -22.04 38.31 -24.60
C SER A 711 -22.74 39.14 -25.64
N GLU A 712 -23.98 38.83 -26.00
CA GLU A 712 -24.79 39.61 -26.97
C GLU A 712 -24.08 39.78 -28.32
N GLY A 713 -23.24 38.81 -28.73
CA GLY A 713 -22.51 38.83 -30.04
C GLY A 713 -21.16 39.51 -30.00
N GLU A 714 -20.82 40.30 -29.00
CA GLU A 714 -19.52 40.93 -28.84
C GLU A 714 -18.60 40.10 -27.92
N ALA A 715 -17.32 39.92 -28.35
CA ALA A 715 -16.30 39.27 -27.56
C ALA A 715 -15.32 40.31 -26.98
N LYS A 716 -15.20 40.36 -25.67
CA LYS A 716 -14.28 41.26 -24.95
C LYS A 716 -13.17 40.48 -24.28
N ILE A 717 -11.92 40.95 -24.40
CA ILE A 717 -10.79 40.39 -23.64
C ILE A 717 -10.96 40.73 -22.16
N VAL A 718 -10.94 39.73 -21.33
CA VAL A 718 -10.95 39.87 -19.86
C VAL A 718 -9.63 39.45 -19.23
N PHE A 719 -8.76 38.78 -19.99
CA PHE A 719 -7.44 38.35 -19.53
C PHE A 719 -6.48 38.21 -20.70
N GLU A 720 -5.24 38.69 -20.54
CA GLU A 720 -4.14 38.49 -21.48
C GLU A 720 -2.81 38.51 -20.71
N LYS A 721 -2.05 37.42 -20.78
CA LYS A 721 -0.70 37.32 -20.20
C LYS A 721 0.20 36.43 -21.03
N LYS A 722 1.47 36.89 -21.16
CA LYS A 722 2.56 36.16 -21.78
C LYS A 722 3.10 35.07 -20.84
N LEU A 723 3.58 33.96 -21.42
CA LEU A 723 4.37 32.94 -20.76
C LEU A 723 5.48 32.46 -21.69
N ASP A 724 6.75 32.56 -21.26
CA ASP A 724 7.93 32.27 -22.09
C ASP A 724 9.01 31.51 -21.32
N PRO A 725 8.77 30.25 -20.91
CA PRO A 725 9.71 29.46 -20.11
C PRO A 725 10.98 29.07 -20.86
N ILE A 726 11.04 29.31 -22.19
CA ILE A 726 12.19 29.04 -23.04
C ILE A 726 13.26 30.10 -22.80
N ASN A 727 12.86 31.38 -22.87
CA ASN A 727 13.74 32.52 -22.72
C ASN A 727 13.80 33.10 -21.31
N ASN A 728 12.82 32.75 -20.45
CA ASN A 728 12.72 33.23 -19.07
C ASN A 728 12.50 32.05 -18.07
N GLU A 729 13.52 31.73 -17.31
CA GLU A 729 13.43 30.65 -16.28
C GLU A 729 12.39 30.92 -15.21
N ASN A 730 12.05 32.18 -14.94
CA ASN A 730 10.99 32.50 -13.98
C ASN A 730 9.59 32.16 -14.51
N ASP A 731 9.43 31.86 -15.78
CA ASP A 731 8.18 31.40 -16.38
C ASP A 731 8.02 29.86 -16.34
N ARG A 732 8.96 29.14 -15.74
CA ARG A 732 8.94 27.66 -15.59
C ARG A 732 8.15 27.21 -14.37
N TYR A 733 6.93 27.77 -14.17
CA TYR A 733 6.07 27.52 -13.03
C TYR A 733 4.60 27.41 -13.45
N TRP A 734 3.78 26.90 -12.52
CA TRP A 734 2.34 27.06 -12.57
C TRP A 734 1.97 28.48 -12.16
N PHE A 735 1.26 29.19 -13.03
CA PHE A 735 0.71 30.51 -12.73
C PHE A 735 -0.78 30.39 -12.47
N TYR A 736 -1.19 30.65 -11.25
CA TYR A 736 -2.59 30.74 -10.85
C TYR A 736 -3.14 32.12 -11.23
N GLU A 737 -4.33 32.12 -11.84
CA GLU A 737 -5.04 33.33 -12.25
C GLU A 737 -6.46 33.30 -11.71
N SER A 738 -6.98 34.48 -11.35
CA SER A 738 -8.32 34.69 -10.78
C SER A 738 -8.91 35.93 -11.39
N LEU A 739 -10.03 35.81 -12.12
CA LEU A 739 -10.68 36.89 -12.86
C LEU A 739 -12.08 37.15 -12.32
N ASP A 740 -12.36 38.37 -11.94
CA ASP A 740 -13.70 38.81 -11.54
C ASP A 740 -14.60 38.99 -12.78
N LEU A 741 -15.67 38.18 -12.82
CA LEU A 741 -16.69 38.25 -13.89
C LEU A 741 -18.01 38.89 -13.42
N SER A 742 -18.03 39.65 -12.35
CA SER A 742 -19.23 40.27 -11.78
C SER A 742 -20.00 41.16 -12.78
N GLN A 743 -19.32 41.73 -13.78
CA GLN A 743 -19.99 42.50 -14.83
C GLN A 743 -20.89 41.65 -15.76
N TYR A 744 -20.73 40.34 -15.72
CA TYR A 744 -21.53 39.38 -16.50
C TYR A 744 -22.47 38.54 -15.62
N ALA A 745 -22.57 38.86 -14.33
CA ALA A 745 -23.40 38.13 -13.39
C ALA A 745 -24.85 37.91 -13.90
N GLY A 746 -25.35 36.68 -13.79
CA GLY A 746 -26.67 36.27 -14.26
C GLY A 746 -26.83 36.12 -15.77
N LYS A 747 -25.81 36.44 -16.58
CA LYS A 747 -25.86 36.31 -18.03
C LYS A 747 -25.35 34.96 -18.52
N GLU A 748 -25.94 34.46 -19.59
CA GLU A 748 -25.39 33.36 -20.38
C GLU A 748 -24.35 33.92 -21.32
N VAL A 749 -23.10 33.44 -21.22
CA VAL A 749 -21.96 33.91 -22.01
C VAL A 749 -21.15 32.76 -22.57
N GLU A 750 -20.40 32.99 -23.63
CA GLU A 750 -19.38 32.07 -24.10
C GLU A 750 -18.02 32.50 -23.57
N LEU A 751 -17.40 31.69 -22.75
CA LEU A 751 -16.00 31.84 -22.32
C LEU A 751 -15.08 31.24 -23.38
N LEU A 752 -14.19 32.06 -23.95
CA LEU A 752 -13.27 31.65 -25.01
C LEU A 752 -11.83 31.67 -24.45
N PHE A 753 -11.17 30.53 -24.48
CA PHE A 753 -9.79 30.35 -24.03
C PHE A 753 -8.87 30.27 -25.23
N HIS A 754 -8.05 31.28 -25.44
CA HIS A 754 -7.14 31.41 -26.56
C HIS A 754 -5.68 31.22 -26.18
N THR A 755 -4.92 30.58 -27.05
CA THR A 755 -3.46 30.48 -26.98
C THR A 755 -2.85 30.95 -28.29
N ASP A 756 -2.14 32.08 -28.25
CA ASP A 756 -1.48 32.68 -29.41
C ASP A 756 0.04 32.57 -29.28
N PRO A 757 0.78 32.04 -30.26
CA PRO A 757 2.24 32.01 -30.23
C PRO A 757 2.82 33.42 -30.32
N ILE A 758 3.99 33.64 -29.70
CA ILE A 758 4.80 34.84 -29.88
C ILE A 758 5.84 34.56 -30.98
N GLY A 759 5.73 35.19 -32.14
CA GLY A 759 6.66 34.94 -33.24
C GLY A 759 6.35 33.68 -34.05
N ASN A 760 7.36 32.88 -34.38
CA ASN A 760 7.22 31.69 -35.23
C ASN A 760 6.55 30.53 -34.47
N GLU A 761 5.98 29.58 -35.22
CA GLU A 761 5.24 28.44 -34.66
C GLU A 761 5.99 27.71 -33.58
N LEU A 762 5.35 27.47 -32.45
CA LEU A 762 5.92 26.88 -31.25
C LEU A 762 5.86 25.36 -31.28
N ASN A 763 6.98 24.73 -30.97
CA ASN A 763 6.99 23.30 -30.58
C ASN A 763 6.67 23.16 -29.09
N GLY A 764 5.44 23.44 -28.66
CA GLY A 764 5.03 23.28 -27.24
C GLY A 764 3.51 23.20 -27.09
N SER A 765 3.06 22.50 -26.09
CA SER A 765 1.64 22.39 -25.72
C SER A 765 1.35 23.32 -24.54
N PRO A 766 0.70 24.48 -24.77
CA PRO A 766 0.16 25.28 -23.67
C PRO A 766 -0.98 24.54 -22.98
N ALA A 767 -1.10 24.76 -21.69
CA ALA A 767 -2.10 24.11 -20.90
C ALA A 767 -2.87 25.08 -20.01
N TRP A 768 -4.19 24.95 -20.02
CA TRP A 768 -5.13 25.54 -19.09
C TRP A 768 -5.39 24.57 -17.95
N GLY A 769 -4.82 24.84 -16.78
CA GLY A 769 -4.93 23.97 -15.62
C GLY A 769 -6.20 24.24 -14.83
N ASN A 770 -7.01 23.21 -14.63
CA ASN A 770 -8.21 23.20 -13.80
C ASN A 770 -9.08 24.47 -13.93
N PRO A 771 -9.45 24.90 -15.18
CA PRO A 771 -10.28 26.08 -15.36
C PRO A 771 -11.66 25.86 -14.74
N ARG A 772 -12.11 26.82 -13.91
CA ARG A 772 -13.36 26.72 -13.17
C ARG A 772 -14.01 28.06 -12.93
N LEU A 773 -15.32 28.09 -12.99
CA LEU A 773 -16.11 29.25 -12.62
C LEU A 773 -16.56 29.07 -11.17
N VAL A 774 -16.11 29.93 -10.28
CA VAL A 774 -16.38 29.89 -8.85
C VAL A 774 -17.33 31.03 -8.50
N SER A 775 -18.38 30.72 -7.78
CA SER A 775 -19.27 31.70 -7.16
C SER A 775 -19.08 31.72 -5.67
N VAL A 776 -19.35 32.87 -5.03
CA VAL A 776 -19.44 32.96 -3.58
C VAL A 776 -20.82 32.50 -3.07
N ASP A 777 -21.72 32.18 -4.02
CA ASP A 777 -23.05 31.64 -3.66
C ASP A 777 -22.89 30.40 -2.79
N GLU A 778 -23.45 30.44 -1.63
CA GLU A 778 -23.65 29.33 -0.73
C GLU A 778 -24.53 28.31 -1.47
N ILE A 779 -24.07 27.05 -1.48
CA ILE A 779 -24.86 25.95 -2.06
C ILE A 779 -26.05 25.72 -1.12
N GLY A 780 -27.18 26.27 -1.45
CA GLY A 780 -28.41 26.14 -0.68
C GLY A 780 -28.18 26.46 0.79
N SER A 781 -28.11 25.43 1.63
CA SER A 781 -27.94 25.55 3.09
C SER A 781 -26.48 25.42 3.58
N VAL A 782 -25.49 25.52 2.70
CA VAL A 782 -24.06 25.33 3.04
C VAL A 782 -23.39 26.69 3.26
N HIS A 783 -22.97 26.98 4.51
CA HIS A 783 -22.41 28.27 4.88
C HIS A 783 -21.00 28.14 5.49
N GLU A 784 -20.09 29.07 5.19
CA GLU A 784 -18.76 29.14 5.80
C GLU A 784 -18.86 29.50 7.29
N ILE A 785 -18.30 28.67 8.16
CA ILE A 785 -18.31 28.88 9.62
C ILE A 785 -16.92 29.05 10.23
N TYR A 786 -15.86 28.81 9.43
CA TYR A 786 -14.48 28.94 9.87
C TYR A 786 -13.55 29.17 8.68
N ASN A 787 -12.54 30.07 8.82
CA ASN A 787 -11.62 30.42 7.76
C ASN A 787 -10.27 30.90 8.35
N LYS A 788 -9.39 29.92 8.66
CA LYS A 788 -8.02 30.18 9.11
C LYS A 788 -7.06 29.24 8.40
N GLU A 789 -6.57 28.17 9.08
CA GLU A 789 -5.66 27.18 8.50
C GLU A 789 -6.33 26.28 7.46
N MET A 790 -7.64 26.25 7.44
CA MET A 790 -8.49 25.67 6.40
C MET A 790 -9.85 26.35 6.43
N LYS A 791 -10.67 26.15 5.42
CA LYS A 791 -12.06 26.58 5.42
C LYS A 791 -12.96 25.44 5.87
N ILE A 792 -13.97 25.78 6.69
CA ILE A 792 -15.00 24.84 7.12
C ILE A 792 -16.35 25.44 6.77
N PHE A 793 -17.13 24.68 6.01
CA PHE A 793 -18.51 24.98 5.68
C PHE A 793 -19.41 24.01 6.41
N LYS A 794 -20.58 24.47 6.83
CA LYS A 794 -21.61 23.66 7.49
C LYS A 794 -22.84 23.55 6.59
N ASN A 795 -23.27 22.34 6.36
CA ASN A 795 -24.52 22.01 5.68
C ASN A 795 -25.64 21.97 6.75
N PHE A 796 -26.55 22.93 6.72
CA PHE A 796 -27.66 23.04 7.68
C PHE A 796 -28.83 22.14 7.36
N ASP A 797 -28.91 21.61 6.12
CA ASP A 797 -29.94 20.67 5.65
C ASP A 797 -29.50 19.20 5.73
N ALA A 798 -28.30 18.92 6.27
CA ALA A 798 -27.80 17.57 6.40
C ALA A 798 -28.82 16.67 7.13
N PHE A 799 -29.20 15.55 6.53
CA PHE A 799 -30.07 14.61 7.21
C PHE A 799 -29.40 14.07 8.48
N PRO A 800 -30.17 13.76 9.54
CA PRO A 800 -29.65 13.01 10.66
C PRO A 800 -29.19 11.62 10.18
N ARG A 801 -28.31 10.96 10.93
CA ARG A 801 -27.78 9.64 10.59
C ARG A 801 -28.88 8.58 10.41
N ALA A 802 -30.00 8.70 11.08
CA ALA A 802 -31.15 7.85 10.93
C ALA A 802 -32.46 8.69 10.90
N ARG A 803 -33.43 8.29 10.08
CA ARG A 803 -34.67 9.03 9.87
C ARG A 803 -35.82 8.11 9.52
N LEU A 804 -37.03 8.49 9.95
CA LEU A 804 -38.30 7.87 9.53
C LEU A 804 -38.76 8.45 8.20
N PHE A 805 -39.22 7.58 7.30
CA PHE A 805 -39.92 7.91 6.07
C PHE A 805 -41.32 7.31 6.09
N TYR A 806 -42.31 8.13 5.77
CA TYR A 806 -43.73 7.74 5.74
C TYR A 806 -44.24 7.54 4.32
N ASN A 807 -43.39 7.81 3.32
CA ASN A 807 -43.64 7.55 1.91
C ASN A 807 -42.51 6.74 1.33
N SER A 808 -42.84 5.75 0.50
CA SER A 808 -41.84 4.93 -0.18
C SER A 808 -42.27 4.56 -1.58
N ILE A 809 -41.32 4.30 -2.45
CA ILE A 809 -41.53 3.64 -3.74
C ILE A 809 -40.55 2.45 -3.83
N THR A 810 -41.00 1.41 -4.55
CA THR A 810 -40.16 0.21 -4.75
C THR A 810 -39.64 0.17 -6.18
N ILE A 811 -38.31 0.14 -6.33
CA ILE A 811 -37.62 0.03 -7.62
C ILE A 811 -36.54 -1.05 -7.46
N GLU A 812 -36.74 -2.19 -8.16
CA GLU A 812 -35.80 -3.34 -8.08
C GLU A 812 -34.53 -3.13 -8.92
N ASP A 813 -34.65 -2.42 -10.05
CA ASP A 813 -33.50 -2.15 -10.93
C ASP A 813 -32.59 -1.08 -10.34
N ASP A 814 -31.33 -1.42 -10.14
CA ASP A 814 -30.33 -0.57 -9.49
C ASP A 814 -30.07 0.73 -10.24
N THR A 815 -30.03 0.68 -11.58
CA THR A 815 -29.78 1.85 -12.42
C THR A 815 -30.99 2.79 -12.41
N ALA A 816 -32.19 2.23 -12.50
CA ALA A 816 -33.44 2.99 -12.40
C ALA A 816 -33.58 3.66 -11.02
N ALA A 817 -33.25 2.93 -9.94
CA ALA A 817 -33.28 3.46 -8.58
C ALA A 817 -32.35 4.68 -8.41
N ILE A 818 -31.11 4.61 -8.88
CA ILE A 818 -30.17 5.74 -8.83
C ILE A 818 -30.66 6.90 -9.69
N ASN A 819 -31.11 6.65 -10.92
CA ASN A 819 -31.57 7.69 -11.80
C ASN A 819 -32.79 8.42 -11.21
N THR A 820 -33.75 7.68 -10.63
CA THR A 820 -34.89 8.27 -9.94
C THR A 820 -34.46 9.06 -8.71
N LEU A 821 -33.55 8.51 -7.89
CA LEU A 821 -33.07 9.19 -6.69
C LEU A 821 -32.45 10.56 -6.99
N PHE A 822 -31.78 10.71 -8.13
CA PHE A 822 -31.11 11.94 -8.53
C PHE A 822 -31.91 12.76 -9.59
N ASP A 823 -33.14 12.36 -9.94
CA ASP A 823 -34.05 13.16 -10.76
C ASP A 823 -34.43 14.44 -10.01
N GLU A 824 -34.37 15.59 -10.67
CA GLU A 824 -34.63 16.89 -10.05
C GLU A 824 -36.07 17.01 -9.51
N ASN A 825 -37.03 16.29 -10.11
CA ASN A 825 -38.42 16.27 -9.72
C ASN A 825 -38.74 15.26 -8.59
N PHE A 826 -37.81 14.40 -8.22
CA PHE A 826 -38.03 13.42 -7.17
C PHE A 826 -37.84 14.05 -5.77
N ASP A 827 -38.86 13.93 -4.93
CA ASP A 827 -38.81 14.42 -3.55
C ASP A 827 -38.10 13.45 -2.61
N TYR A 828 -36.79 13.43 -2.66
CA TYR A 828 -35.94 12.61 -1.78
C TYR A 828 -36.02 13.00 -0.29
N LYS A 829 -36.62 14.18 0.02
CA LYS A 829 -36.77 14.62 1.42
C LYS A 829 -37.90 13.89 2.10
N ASP A 830 -38.91 13.45 1.33
CA ASP A 830 -40.12 12.84 1.88
C ASP A 830 -40.37 11.39 1.46
N VAL A 831 -39.78 10.97 0.34
CA VAL A 831 -39.94 9.64 -0.26
C VAL A 831 -38.64 8.87 -0.26
N VAL A 832 -38.64 7.63 0.27
CA VAL A 832 -37.48 6.70 0.21
C VAL A 832 -37.69 5.69 -0.93
N ILE A 833 -36.60 5.38 -1.64
CA ILE A 833 -36.58 4.31 -2.66
C ILE A 833 -36.09 3.02 -2.01
N LEU A 834 -36.90 1.96 -2.12
CA LEU A 834 -36.56 0.63 -1.60
C LEU A 834 -36.32 -0.33 -2.76
N ASN A 835 -35.39 -1.28 -2.57
CA ASN A 835 -35.17 -2.35 -3.55
C ASN A 835 -36.25 -3.44 -3.50
N SER A 836 -37.04 -3.48 -2.43
CA SER A 836 -38.12 -4.44 -2.18
C SER A 836 -38.92 -3.97 -0.95
N GLY A 837 -40.09 -4.48 -0.75
CA GLY A 837 -40.98 -4.10 0.36
C GLY A 837 -42.25 -3.46 -0.13
N ASP A 838 -43.16 -3.18 0.80
CA ASP A 838 -44.45 -2.59 0.47
C ASP A 838 -44.34 -1.08 0.25
N GLN A 839 -45.05 -0.59 -0.75
CA GLN A 839 -45.11 0.84 -0.99
C GLN A 839 -46.11 1.46 0.01
N ILE A 840 -45.60 2.42 0.79
CA ILE A 840 -46.44 3.20 1.71
C ILE A 840 -46.60 4.63 1.20
N SER A 841 -47.79 5.21 1.44
CA SER A 841 -48.07 6.60 1.09
C SER A 841 -48.90 7.25 2.19
N ALA A 842 -48.42 8.36 2.68
CA ALA A 842 -49.15 9.17 3.64
C ALA A 842 -50.09 10.15 2.89
N ASN A 843 -51.40 9.89 2.94
CA ASN A 843 -52.40 10.74 2.29
C ASN A 843 -52.59 12.09 2.98
N ASP A 844 -51.99 12.34 4.16
CA ASP A 844 -52.18 13.56 4.95
C ASP A 844 -50.93 14.44 4.93
N GLN A 845 -51.09 15.71 4.66
CA GLN A 845 -50.00 16.73 4.66
C GLN A 845 -49.65 17.23 6.06
N GLY A 846 -49.94 16.49 7.13
CA GLY A 846 -49.50 16.84 8.48
C GLY A 846 -47.97 16.68 8.65
N SER A 847 -47.34 17.62 9.34
CA SER A 847 -45.92 17.48 9.75
C SER A 847 -45.76 16.28 10.68
N LEU A 848 -45.28 15.16 10.11
CA LEU A 848 -45.03 13.94 10.86
C LEU A 848 -43.67 14.02 11.59
N ASN A 849 -43.65 13.45 12.81
CA ASN A 849 -42.40 13.40 13.56
C ASN A 849 -41.41 12.43 12.89
N THR A 850 -40.24 12.92 12.59
CA THR A 850 -39.14 12.14 12.04
C THR A 850 -37.99 12.00 13.02
N ASP A 851 -38.15 12.42 14.27
CA ASP A 851 -37.11 12.38 15.29
C ASP A 851 -36.76 10.94 15.66
N VAL A 852 -35.49 10.64 15.57
CA VAL A 852 -34.90 9.33 15.81
C VAL A 852 -33.70 9.51 16.71
N LYS A 853 -33.65 8.77 17.82
CA LYS A 853 -32.52 8.85 18.76
C LYS A 853 -31.61 7.64 18.59
N ILE A 854 -30.39 7.84 18.15
CA ILE A 854 -29.34 6.82 18.21
C ILE A 854 -28.83 6.76 19.65
N GLU A 855 -29.13 5.68 20.36
CA GLU A 855 -28.69 5.46 21.74
C GLU A 855 -27.27 4.90 21.80
N ARG A 856 -26.90 4.04 20.85
CA ARG A 856 -25.56 3.45 20.76
C ARG A 856 -25.13 3.29 19.31
N TYR A 857 -23.90 3.69 19.01
CA TYR A 857 -23.32 3.56 17.68
C TYR A 857 -21.89 2.99 17.81
N GLN A 858 -21.71 1.75 17.41
CA GLN A 858 -20.45 1.01 17.47
C GLN A 858 -20.15 0.33 16.13
N SER A 859 -18.93 -0.14 15.96
CA SER A 859 -18.47 -0.83 14.76
C SER A 859 -19.31 -2.06 14.37
N ASP A 860 -19.90 -2.75 15.33
CA ASP A 860 -20.67 -3.98 15.11
C ASP A 860 -22.14 -3.86 15.50
N MET A 861 -22.56 -2.71 16.06
CA MET A 861 -23.94 -2.55 16.54
C MET A 861 -24.38 -1.08 16.50
N VAL A 862 -25.62 -0.87 16.02
CA VAL A 862 -26.31 0.41 16.12
C VAL A 862 -27.66 0.20 16.78
N LYS A 863 -27.91 0.89 17.93
CA LYS A 863 -29.18 0.85 18.66
C LYS A 863 -29.91 2.20 18.49
N ILE A 864 -31.15 2.14 18.03
CA ILE A 864 -32.00 3.29 17.72
C ILE A 864 -33.30 3.18 18.48
N LEU A 865 -33.71 4.27 19.06
CA LEU A 865 -35.05 4.44 19.64
C LEU A 865 -35.85 5.43 18.77
N THR A 866 -37.09 5.06 18.45
CA THR A 866 -37.98 5.89 17.62
C THR A 866 -39.42 5.75 18.04
N ASP A 867 -40.24 6.73 17.68
CA ASP A 867 -41.70 6.74 17.92
C ASP A 867 -42.38 7.07 16.57
N ALA A 868 -42.82 6.01 15.87
CA ALA A 868 -43.42 6.11 14.54
C ALA A 868 -44.90 6.41 14.69
N GLN A 869 -45.39 7.52 14.14
CA GLN A 869 -46.78 7.93 14.23
C GLN A 869 -47.76 7.06 13.40
N ARG A 870 -47.20 6.39 12.38
CA ARG A 870 -47.88 5.40 11.53
C ARG A 870 -46.82 4.43 10.95
N GLU A 871 -47.27 3.51 10.13
CA GLU A 871 -46.39 2.64 9.33
C GLU A 871 -45.36 3.47 8.57
N SER A 872 -44.11 3.05 8.66
CA SER A 872 -42.94 3.84 8.19
C SER A 872 -41.75 2.95 7.90
N TYR A 873 -40.78 3.51 7.21
CA TYR A 873 -39.43 2.92 7.08
C TYR A 873 -38.41 3.74 7.87
N LEU A 874 -37.75 3.08 8.81
CA LEU A 874 -36.56 3.66 9.46
C LEU A 874 -35.35 3.43 8.54
N VAL A 875 -34.80 4.52 8.01
CA VAL A 875 -33.58 4.49 7.19
C VAL A 875 -32.38 4.87 8.05
N LEU A 876 -31.37 4.02 8.08
CA LEU A 876 -30.05 4.31 8.64
C LEU A 876 -29.10 4.57 7.47
N PHE A 877 -28.59 5.81 7.35
CA PHE A 877 -27.74 6.28 6.24
C PHE A 877 -26.30 5.75 6.34
N ASP A 878 -26.17 4.45 6.57
CA ASP A 878 -24.94 3.66 6.48
C ASP A 878 -25.07 2.65 5.35
N SER A 879 -23.97 2.36 4.66
CA SER A 879 -23.96 1.45 3.52
C SER A 879 -24.54 0.09 3.86
N TYR A 880 -25.38 -0.43 2.97
CA TYR A 880 -25.95 -1.77 3.07
C TYR A 880 -24.87 -2.84 2.90
N ASP A 881 -24.93 -3.86 3.74
CA ASP A 881 -24.17 -5.09 3.59
C ASP A 881 -25.02 -6.28 4.07
N LYS A 882 -24.93 -7.41 3.36
CA LYS A 882 -25.70 -8.64 3.62
C LYS A 882 -25.43 -9.27 5.00
N ASP A 883 -24.34 -8.89 5.66
CA ASP A 883 -23.92 -9.44 6.94
C ASP A 883 -24.47 -8.64 8.14
N TRP A 884 -25.26 -7.58 7.88
CA TRP A 884 -26.08 -6.95 8.91
C TRP A 884 -27.36 -7.73 9.15
N ASP A 885 -27.75 -7.86 10.40
CA ASP A 885 -29.05 -8.31 10.86
C ASP A 885 -29.75 -7.15 11.59
N VAL A 886 -31.09 -7.07 11.52
CA VAL A 886 -31.89 -6.06 12.24
C VAL A 886 -32.89 -6.74 13.13
N TYR A 887 -33.09 -6.16 14.32
CA TYR A 887 -34.07 -6.59 15.33
C TYR A 887 -34.95 -5.39 15.69
N VAL A 888 -36.26 -5.57 15.60
CA VAL A 888 -37.28 -4.61 16.06
C VAL A 888 -37.96 -5.19 17.29
N ASP A 889 -37.86 -4.50 18.42
CA ASP A 889 -38.40 -4.93 19.71
C ASP A 889 -37.95 -6.37 20.11
N GLY A 890 -36.68 -6.68 19.78
CA GLY A 890 -36.08 -8.00 20.04
C GLY A 890 -36.38 -9.08 19.00
N VAL A 891 -37.27 -8.82 18.03
CA VAL A 891 -37.66 -9.78 16.97
C VAL A 891 -36.78 -9.53 15.74
N LYS A 892 -36.13 -10.58 15.23
CA LYS A 892 -35.36 -10.49 13.99
C LYS A 892 -36.27 -10.21 12.81
N THR A 893 -35.97 -9.13 12.10
CA THR A 893 -36.79 -8.61 11.00
C THR A 893 -35.94 -8.51 9.72
N ARG A 894 -36.60 -8.35 8.59
CA ARG A 894 -35.93 -8.20 7.29
C ARG A 894 -35.28 -6.83 7.20
N ILE A 895 -33.99 -6.80 6.78
CA ILE A 895 -33.30 -5.57 6.40
C ILE A 895 -33.52 -5.32 4.90
N LEU A 896 -33.82 -4.07 4.53
CA LEU A 896 -34.06 -3.61 3.17
C LEU A 896 -32.91 -2.71 2.73
N ARG A 897 -32.66 -2.62 1.43
CA ARG A 897 -31.76 -1.65 0.87
C ARG A 897 -32.55 -0.42 0.44
N ALA A 898 -32.17 0.75 0.98
CA ALA A 898 -32.81 2.02 0.76
C ALA A 898 -31.90 2.96 -0.05
N ASP A 899 -32.49 3.76 -0.93
CA ASP A 899 -31.79 4.78 -1.73
C ASP A 899 -30.48 4.22 -2.33
N TYR A 900 -30.59 3.01 -2.89
CA TYR A 900 -29.50 2.23 -3.48
C TYR A 900 -28.42 1.78 -2.49
N ASN A 901 -27.92 2.65 -1.60
CA ASN A 901 -26.72 2.39 -0.81
C ASN A 901 -26.98 2.13 0.68
N PHE A 902 -28.14 2.50 1.24
CA PHE A 902 -28.38 2.55 2.68
C PHE A 902 -29.22 1.38 3.19
N ARG A 903 -29.42 1.33 4.50
CA ARG A 903 -30.17 0.27 5.19
C ARG A 903 -31.50 0.78 5.68
N ALA A 904 -32.57 0.01 5.50
CA ALA A 904 -33.86 0.33 6.05
C ALA A 904 -34.50 -0.89 6.75
N VAL A 905 -35.47 -0.59 7.60
CA VAL A 905 -36.38 -1.56 8.23
C VAL A 905 -37.78 -0.98 8.33
N GLU A 906 -38.78 -1.82 8.11
CA GLU A 906 -40.19 -1.49 8.23
C GLU A 906 -40.58 -1.45 9.71
N LEU A 907 -41.38 -0.45 10.07
CA LEU A 907 -41.92 -0.25 11.43
C LEU A 907 -43.40 0.00 11.38
N SER A 908 -44.15 -0.62 12.30
CA SER A 908 -45.54 -0.28 12.58
C SER A 908 -45.67 1.07 13.31
N ALA A 909 -46.87 1.54 13.52
CA ALA A 909 -47.10 2.70 14.40
C ALA A 909 -46.75 2.37 15.85
N GLY A 910 -46.06 3.30 16.53
CA GLY A 910 -45.67 3.18 17.95
C GLY A 910 -44.20 3.37 18.25
N LYS A 911 -43.84 3.11 19.51
CA LYS A 911 -42.46 3.19 19.98
C LYS A 911 -41.73 1.90 19.70
N HIS A 912 -40.54 2.00 19.11
CA HIS A 912 -39.71 0.85 18.73
C HIS A 912 -38.29 1.02 19.20
N GLU A 913 -37.72 -0.12 19.59
CA GLU A 913 -36.30 -0.31 19.76
C GLU A 913 -35.74 -1.08 18.54
N VAL A 914 -34.91 -0.42 17.73
CA VAL A 914 -34.31 -1.04 16.54
C VAL A 914 -32.81 -1.26 16.78
N ILE A 915 -32.38 -2.50 16.62
CA ILE A 915 -30.96 -2.87 16.81
C ILE A 915 -30.44 -3.51 15.53
N PHE A 916 -29.51 -2.83 14.88
CA PHE A 916 -28.69 -3.39 13.81
C PHE A 916 -27.46 -4.05 14.42
N LYS A 917 -27.16 -5.32 14.03
CA LYS A 917 -25.97 -6.05 14.44
C LYS A 917 -25.21 -6.59 13.25
N TYR A 918 -23.93 -6.31 13.19
CA TYR A 918 -23.05 -6.82 12.14
C TYR A 918 -22.46 -8.17 12.54
N HIS A 919 -22.69 -9.16 11.71
CA HIS A 919 -22.15 -10.51 11.89
C HIS A 919 -21.22 -10.84 10.71
N PRO A 920 -19.88 -10.79 10.88
CA PRO A 920 -18.94 -11.13 9.82
C PRO A 920 -18.99 -12.64 9.52
N LYS A 921 -20.01 -13.06 8.77
CA LYS A 921 -20.37 -14.47 8.57
C LYS A 921 -19.25 -15.25 7.89
N ASP A 922 -18.60 -14.65 6.91
CA ASP A 922 -17.52 -15.32 6.18
C ASP A 922 -16.26 -15.49 7.05
N PHE A 923 -15.99 -14.55 7.95
CA PHE A 923 -14.93 -14.67 8.94
C PHE A 923 -15.22 -15.82 9.92
N TYR A 924 -16.41 -15.85 10.50
CA TYR A 924 -16.78 -16.91 11.47
C TYR A 924 -16.78 -18.31 10.82
N LYS A 925 -17.25 -18.44 9.57
CA LYS A 925 -17.20 -19.70 8.80
C LYS A 925 -15.77 -20.18 8.57
N SER A 926 -14.81 -19.26 8.43
CA SER A 926 -13.42 -19.59 8.13
C SER A 926 -12.57 -19.97 9.34
N ILE A 927 -12.92 -19.50 10.54
CA ILE A 927 -12.19 -19.80 11.79
C ILE A 927 -12.03 -21.32 12.06
N PRO A 928 -13.10 -22.15 11.98
CA PRO A 928 -12.98 -23.59 12.22
C PRO A 928 -11.94 -24.26 11.31
N PHE A 929 -11.82 -23.84 10.05
CA PHE A 929 -10.81 -24.37 9.15
C PHE A 929 -9.40 -24.00 9.60
N THR A 930 -9.17 -22.76 10.02
CA THR A 930 -7.87 -22.33 10.55
C THR A 930 -7.48 -23.09 11.81
N ILE A 931 -8.43 -23.29 12.72
CA ILE A 931 -8.21 -24.09 13.95
C ILE A 931 -7.91 -25.53 13.57
N LEU A 932 -8.68 -26.16 12.69
CA LEU A 932 -8.47 -27.52 12.21
C LEU A 932 -7.11 -27.65 11.51
N GLY A 933 -6.76 -26.74 10.62
CA GLY A 933 -5.46 -26.73 9.91
C GLY A 933 -4.29 -26.63 10.87
N THR A 934 -4.39 -25.74 11.85
CA THR A 934 -3.38 -25.59 12.90
C THR A 934 -3.27 -26.86 13.77
N ALA A 935 -4.40 -27.41 14.19
CA ALA A 935 -4.44 -28.64 14.97
C ALA A 935 -3.87 -29.85 14.21
N LEU A 936 -4.23 -30.02 12.94
CA LEU A 936 -3.69 -31.06 12.06
C LEU A 936 -2.17 -30.91 11.90
N THR A 937 -1.69 -29.70 11.65
CA THR A 937 -0.28 -29.41 11.46
C THR A 937 0.53 -29.74 12.70
N LEU A 938 0.04 -29.32 13.87
CA LEU A 938 0.66 -29.62 15.17
C LEU A 938 0.55 -31.11 15.52
N SER A 939 -0.57 -31.77 15.24
CA SER A 939 -0.74 -33.20 15.45
C SER A 939 0.25 -34.04 14.64
N ILE A 940 0.43 -33.70 13.35
CA ILE A 940 1.45 -34.33 12.51
C ILE A 940 2.83 -34.13 13.12
N TYR A 941 3.17 -32.91 13.57
CA TYR A 941 4.44 -32.65 14.21
C TYR A 941 4.68 -33.52 15.44
N PHE A 942 3.72 -33.57 16.37
CA PHE A 942 3.88 -34.31 17.63
C PHE A 942 3.87 -35.83 17.44
N LEU A 943 3.01 -36.37 16.55
CA LEU A 943 2.96 -37.80 16.23
C LEU A 943 4.29 -38.30 15.67
N PHE A 944 4.86 -37.59 14.72
CA PHE A 944 6.15 -37.98 14.12
C PHE A 944 7.35 -37.63 15.00
N LYS A 945 7.25 -36.65 15.90
CA LYS A 945 8.26 -36.40 16.93
C LYS A 945 8.33 -37.57 17.92
N ARG A 946 7.18 -38.12 18.37
CA ARG A 946 7.10 -39.28 19.29
C ARG A 946 7.68 -40.51 18.64
N LYS A 947 7.38 -40.80 17.35
CA LYS A 947 7.97 -41.93 16.63
C LYS A 947 9.49 -41.83 16.49
N SER A 948 10.03 -40.64 16.27
CA SER A 948 11.47 -40.39 16.21
C SER A 948 12.14 -40.66 17.55
N LEU A 949 11.52 -40.25 18.67
CA LEU A 949 12.03 -40.51 20.02
C LEU A 949 12.04 -42.02 20.35
N HIS A 950 10.99 -42.77 19.98
CA HIS A 950 10.95 -44.22 20.16
C HIS A 950 12.04 -44.94 19.36
N LYS A 951 12.24 -44.54 18.11
CA LYS A 951 13.28 -45.12 17.27
C LYS A 951 14.70 -44.80 17.74
N ASP A 952 14.92 -43.65 18.35
CA ASP A 952 16.20 -43.27 18.96
C ASP A 952 16.45 -44.07 20.27
N ILE A 953 15.38 -44.38 21.00
CA ILE A 953 15.42 -45.23 22.20
C ILE A 953 15.64 -46.71 21.83
N GLU A 954 14.97 -47.25 20.81
CA GLU A 954 15.16 -48.61 20.28
C GLU A 954 16.58 -48.83 19.70
N ASN A 955 17.21 -47.78 19.16
CA ASN A 955 18.59 -47.83 18.67
C ASN A 955 19.64 -47.69 19.80
N ILE A 956 19.21 -47.30 21.00
CA ILE A 956 20.06 -47.19 22.19
C ILE A 956 19.96 -48.48 23.06
N ILE A 957 18.86 -49.22 22.98
CA ILE A 957 18.68 -50.54 23.59
C ILE A 957 19.21 -51.61 22.63
#